data_abb812a4a7cbc84fb3b2d2e3b312d0d7
#
_entry.id   abb812a4a7cbc84fb3b2d2e3b312d0d7
#
_cell.length_a   1.000
_cell.length_b   1.000
_cell.length_c   1.000
_cell.angle_alpha   90.00
_cell.angle_beta   90.00
_cell.angle_gamma   90.00
#
_symmetry.space_group_name_H-M   'P 1'
#
loop_
_entity.id
_entity.type
_entity.pdbx_description
1 polymer ?
#
loop_
_entity_poly.entity_id
_entity_poly.type
_entity_poly.pdbx_seq_one_letter_code
_entity_poly.pdbx_strand_id
1 'polypeptide(L)'
;MITAAASRLRVFSLRELVVHRRRTVATVGVMAVSALYLVAVFGIFGSITGSVTRLTDGIAGIAALEVSGATDAGFPDTITAEVAAVPGVAAAAPMIRTSAMTPSGRVLLLGADTSSAALQGALKDAVGGAQVPVAPGEPNTVRVGPGVGHRAGERLQLGSEEVRVASVLTGKSLAQLNGGQYVLAALPLAQNITGRPGRLDSILLTLKPGADPGAVRAAVTAAVGGRAIVADPSLRAARAGDGVKLMNYMALMGAAVALVVGAFLTYTTVSMAITARRPVIATLRAVGGRRSVIVGDMLVEAAILGLVGGAIGAGIGIAVGHSAIGRLPPAVTQGLEARVEYWLPGYAVPVALIATVVAGVGASAMAARQVYKVSPIEALAPVGVSEADRVPRWLRIASGVAAAAGFAAAILIVQRHGSFAFAAVVVLLGAEIATGFALRGPIVAATAATARVFGSVVAAATITRAPRRVWATVMTVLIAVVTTVVIMGTSADMISSARALFVSVTGADVWVSADAPDTYPTDRLPGELVDTVAAVPGVARVVQGAFGFAVVGGTRVMLDGFSGGSADPLYRALDPPQRAAVLDGRGVVLTQNLGAALGVRAGDRLQLQTPNGPREVAVLTLVPYFSTVIGTIGIGLKQLRAWFDESALTVLQITAAPGTDRHRLLEAVRQAVPAHHYVYDGAAALAGLQAPLHQSMFIANAVWGIAALVAAVALFNTLTLSVLERRREIGVLRAMGAGRWFTVRMVLAEAAGIGVVGGVCGLVFGLVDQWLYSVASADIMNFDVTFRPGPMPAVCAAGAVLVCLLGALLPARRAVRLNIIEAIGVE
;
A
#
# COMPACT_ATOMS: atom_id res chain seq x y z
N MET A 1 29.61 -36.33 15.11
CA MET A 1 28.15 -36.18 15.00
C MET A 1 27.71 -35.22 13.89
N ILE A 2 28.34 -34.06 13.72
CA ILE A 2 27.98 -33.04 12.69
C ILE A 2 28.14 -33.59 11.27
N THR A 3 29.23 -34.31 10.96
CA THR A 3 29.54 -34.94 9.66
C THR A 3 28.50 -35.99 9.27
N ALA A 4 28.04 -36.83 10.20
CA ALA A 4 27.01 -37.84 9.95
C ALA A 4 25.63 -37.24 9.76
N ALA A 5 25.32 -36.13 10.45
CA ALA A 5 24.09 -35.37 10.22
C ALA A 5 24.09 -34.65 8.86
N ALA A 6 25.21 -34.05 8.47
CA ALA A 6 25.40 -33.40 7.18
C ALA A 6 25.32 -34.39 6.00
N SER A 7 25.93 -35.58 6.10
CA SER A 7 25.86 -36.62 5.06
C SER A 7 24.42 -37.15 4.90
N ARG A 8 23.70 -37.33 6.01
CA ARG A 8 22.30 -37.76 5.99
C ARG A 8 21.39 -36.70 5.35
N LEU A 9 21.50 -35.43 5.73
CA LEU A 9 20.77 -34.29 5.13
C LEU A 9 21.05 -34.19 3.62
N ARG A 10 22.31 -34.38 3.21
CA ARG A 10 22.69 -34.38 1.80
C ARG A 10 22.03 -35.50 0.99
N VAL A 11 21.92 -36.68 1.53
CA VAL A 11 21.40 -37.86 0.83
C VAL A 11 19.88 -37.91 0.85
N PHE A 12 19.21 -37.57 1.96
CA PHE A 12 17.76 -37.74 2.09
C PHE A 12 16.98 -36.46 1.82
N SER A 13 17.48 -35.27 2.20
CA SER A 13 16.73 -34.04 2.04
C SER A 13 17.15 -33.25 0.81
N LEU A 14 18.44 -32.94 0.63
CA LEU A 14 18.91 -32.12 -0.48
C LEU A 14 18.79 -32.84 -1.84
N ARG A 15 19.05 -34.14 -1.88
CA ARG A 15 18.86 -34.93 -3.10
C ARG A 15 17.39 -34.93 -3.56
N GLU A 16 16.46 -35.03 -2.63
CA GLU A 16 15.02 -34.99 -2.90
C GLU A 16 14.57 -33.65 -3.49
N LEU A 17 15.14 -32.52 -3.01
CA LEU A 17 14.88 -31.20 -3.58
C LEU A 17 15.29 -31.12 -5.06
N VAL A 18 16.39 -31.77 -5.41
CA VAL A 18 16.89 -31.80 -6.81
C VAL A 18 16.09 -32.77 -7.67
N VAL A 19 15.72 -33.94 -7.14
CA VAL A 19 14.95 -34.98 -7.87
C VAL A 19 13.53 -34.45 -8.17
N HIS A 20 12.89 -33.78 -7.21
CA HIS A 20 11.53 -33.25 -7.34
C HIS A 20 11.51 -31.74 -7.65
N ARG A 21 12.31 -31.29 -8.64
CA ARG A 21 12.54 -29.85 -8.98
C ARG A 21 11.25 -29.05 -9.09
N ARG A 22 10.20 -29.58 -9.73
CA ARG A 22 8.94 -28.87 -9.93
C ARG A 22 8.25 -28.51 -8.60
N ARG A 23 8.23 -29.43 -7.65
CA ARG A 23 7.68 -29.22 -6.32
C ARG A 23 8.52 -28.21 -5.54
N THR A 24 9.84 -28.36 -5.59
CA THR A 24 10.77 -27.42 -4.96
C THR A 24 10.59 -26.02 -5.47
N VAL A 25 10.53 -25.84 -6.79
CA VAL A 25 10.30 -24.53 -7.44
C VAL A 25 8.95 -23.93 -7.03
N ALA A 26 7.87 -24.75 -6.98
CA ALA A 26 6.56 -24.26 -6.53
C ALA A 26 6.60 -23.77 -5.08
N THR A 27 7.21 -24.54 -4.16
CA THR A 27 7.31 -24.15 -2.75
C THR A 27 8.19 -22.91 -2.56
N VAL A 28 9.35 -22.88 -3.23
CA VAL A 28 10.23 -21.70 -3.24
C VAL A 28 9.52 -20.48 -3.80
N GLY A 29 8.75 -20.64 -4.90
CA GLY A 29 7.96 -19.58 -5.50
C GLY A 29 6.92 -18.99 -4.55
N VAL A 30 6.18 -19.83 -3.83
CA VAL A 30 5.21 -19.39 -2.80
C VAL A 30 5.89 -18.56 -1.71
N MET A 31 7.02 -19.05 -1.17
CA MET A 31 7.78 -18.33 -0.15
C MET A 31 8.38 -17.03 -0.69
N ALA A 32 8.85 -17.07 -1.95
CA ALA A 32 9.39 -15.88 -2.61
C ALA A 32 8.35 -14.78 -2.77
N VAL A 33 7.10 -15.11 -3.13
CA VAL A 33 6.02 -14.11 -3.22
C VAL A 33 5.74 -13.45 -1.87
N SER A 34 5.71 -14.21 -0.79
CA SER A 34 5.49 -13.67 0.55
C SER A 34 6.63 -12.72 0.98
N ALA A 35 7.90 -13.12 0.74
CA ALA A 35 9.06 -12.27 1.04
C ALA A 35 9.13 -11.04 0.13
N LEU A 36 8.81 -11.19 -1.17
CA LEU A 36 8.73 -10.10 -2.13
C LEU A 36 7.80 -9.00 -1.63
N TYR A 37 6.59 -9.40 -1.22
CA TYR A 37 5.58 -8.44 -0.76
C TYR A 37 6.06 -7.71 0.50
N LEU A 38 6.58 -8.45 1.51
CA LEU A 38 7.11 -7.85 2.74
C LEU A 38 8.23 -6.84 2.47
N VAL A 39 9.22 -7.23 1.66
CA VAL A 39 10.38 -6.38 1.38
C VAL A 39 10.00 -5.18 0.52
N ALA A 40 9.12 -5.35 -0.48
CA ALA A 40 8.62 -4.25 -1.29
C ALA A 40 7.87 -3.22 -0.42
N VAL A 41 6.99 -3.68 0.49
CA VAL A 41 6.25 -2.82 1.43
C VAL A 41 7.21 -2.06 2.34
N PHE A 42 8.13 -2.75 3.01
CA PHE A 42 9.13 -2.09 3.87
C PHE A 42 10.03 -1.12 3.08
N GLY A 43 10.39 -1.47 1.84
CA GLY A 43 11.17 -0.61 0.96
C GLY A 43 10.42 0.67 0.58
N ILE A 44 9.16 0.59 0.17
CA ILE A 44 8.36 1.75 -0.23
C ILE A 44 8.12 2.68 0.96
N PHE A 45 7.59 2.16 2.08
CA PHE A 45 7.28 2.99 3.24
C PHE A 45 8.53 3.47 3.97
N GLY A 46 9.56 2.64 4.03
CA GLY A 46 10.87 3.04 4.56
C GLY A 46 11.52 4.14 3.72
N SER A 47 11.35 4.12 2.39
CA SER A 47 11.84 5.17 1.49
C SER A 47 11.12 6.50 1.75
N ILE A 48 9.80 6.48 1.88
CA ILE A 48 9.01 7.70 2.13
C ILE A 48 9.44 8.33 3.46
N THR A 49 9.34 7.58 4.55
CA THR A 49 9.68 8.11 5.88
C THR A 49 11.15 8.45 6.00
N GLY A 50 12.04 7.62 5.48
CA GLY A 50 13.48 7.84 5.52
C GLY A 50 13.94 9.03 4.69
N SER A 51 13.29 9.35 3.56
CA SER A 51 13.64 10.52 2.75
C SER A 51 13.26 11.82 3.47
N VAL A 52 12.07 11.88 4.08
CA VAL A 52 11.65 13.05 4.85
C VAL A 52 12.53 13.24 6.09
N THR A 53 12.86 12.16 6.81
CA THR A 53 13.74 12.23 7.99
C THR A 53 15.12 12.74 7.59
N ARG A 54 15.76 12.17 6.57
CA ARG A 54 17.09 12.61 6.11
C ARG A 54 17.10 14.05 5.63
N LEU A 55 16.05 14.49 4.94
CA LEU A 55 15.93 15.89 4.52
C LEU A 55 15.82 16.81 5.73
N THR A 56 14.96 16.45 6.69
CA THR A 56 14.75 17.25 7.92
C THR A 56 16.02 17.32 8.74
N ASP A 57 16.67 16.19 9.01
CA ASP A 57 17.92 16.13 9.78
C ASP A 57 19.07 16.89 9.09
N GLY A 58 19.15 16.78 7.75
CA GLY A 58 20.15 17.47 6.94
C GLY A 58 20.01 19.00 7.00
N ILE A 59 18.78 19.52 7.06
CA ILE A 59 18.51 20.94 7.16
C ILE A 59 18.63 21.42 8.62
N ALA A 60 18.00 20.71 9.55
CA ALA A 60 17.93 21.11 10.95
C ALA A 60 19.29 21.06 11.68
N GLY A 61 20.17 20.10 11.30
CA GLY A 61 21.47 19.96 11.92
C GLY A 61 21.36 19.80 13.45
N ILE A 62 21.93 20.75 14.22
CA ILE A 62 21.87 20.75 15.68
C ILE A 62 20.71 21.58 16.26
N ALA A 63 19.77 22.01 15.44
CA ALA A 63 18.60 22.74 15.93
C ALA A 63 17.78 21.87 16.92
N ALA A 64 17.49 22.41 18.09
CA ALA A 64 16.71 21.74 19.11
C ALA A 64 15.20 22.02 18.97
N LEU A 65 14.84 23.17 18.42
CA LEU A 65 13.46 23.61 18.23
C LEU A 65 13.26 24.19 16.83
N GLU A 66 12.07 24.03 16.29
CA GLU A 66 11.59 24.65 15.06
C GLU A 66 10.33 25.46 15.36
N VAL A 67 10.31 26.71 14.93
CA VAL A 67 9.10 27.53 14.83
C VAL A 67 8.64 27.42 13.40
N SER A 68 7.49 26.80 13.14
CA SER A 68 6.97 26.56 11.78
C SER A 68 5.64 27.25 11.55
N GLY A 69 5.36 27.67 10.32
CA GLY A 69 4.08 28.24 9.94
C GLY A 69 2.92 27.29 10.22
N ALA A 70 1.80 27.84 10.61
CA ALA A 70 0.56 27.07 10.73
C ALA A 70 -0.01 26.69 9.34
N THR A 71 0.41 27.41 8.29
CA THR A 71 0.04 27.17 6.88
C THR A 71 1.23 27.35 5.98
N ASP A 72 1.09 26.93 4.71
CA ASP A 72 2.07 27.15 3.65
C ASP A 72 2.19 28.64 3.23
N ALA A 73 1.28 29.51 3.71
CA ALA A 73 1.40 30.96 3.56
C ALA A 73 2.53 31.56 4.43
N GLY A 74 3.05 30.77 5.39
CA GLY A 74 4.10 31.17 6.30
C GLY A 74 3.63 32.15 7.39
N PHE A 75 4.57 32.77 8.08
CA PHE A 75 4.32 33.76 9.16
C PHE A 75 5.27 34.95 9.02
N PRO A 76 4.99 36.10 9.67
CA PRO A 76 5.81 37.31 9.58
C PRO A 76 7.27 37.07 10.04
N ASP A 77 8.23 37.62 9.30
CA ASP A 77 9.66 37.49 9.60
C ASP A 77 10.07 38.23 10.89
N THR A 78 9.26 39.19 11.36
CA THR A 78 9.42 39.88 12.61
C THR A 78 9.52 38.95 13.81
N ILE A 79 8.87 37.78 13.76
CA ILE A 79 8.95 36.76 14.80
C ILE A 79 10.38 36.27 15.03
N THR A 80 11.27 36.36 14.02
CA THR A 80 12.69 35.97 14.20
C THR A 80 13.37 36.74 15.31
N ALA A 81 13.18 38.07 15.35
CA ALA A 81 13.76 38.91 16.39
C ALA A 81 13.17 38.60 17.77
N GLU A 82 11.87 38.36 17.85
CA GLU A 82 11.18 38.02 19.10
C GLU A 82 11.71 36.72 19.68
N VAL A 83 11.88 35.68 18.86
CA VAL A 83 12.35 34.34 19.28
C VAL A 83 13.85 34.35 19.60
N ALA A 84 14.63 35.13 18.85
CA ALA A 84 16.07 35.28 19.10
C ALA A 84 16.37 35.97 20.45
N ALA A 85 15.45 36.81 20.91
CA ALA A 85 15.55 37.49 22.21
C ALA A 85 15.21 36.60 23.43
N VAL A 86 14.64 35.40 23.21
CA VAL A 86 14.25 34.49 24.30
C VAL A 86 15.48 33.97 25.04
N PRO A 87 15.51 34.03 26.38
CA PRO A 87 16.61 33.49 27.18
C PRO A 87 16.80 31.99 26.89
N GLY A 88 18.06 31.57 26.66
CA GLY A 88 18.38 30.18 26.32
C GLY A 88 18.50 29.90 24.84
N VAL A 89 18.03 30.74 23.94
CA VAL A 89 18.28 30.66 22.51
C VAL A 89 19.70 31.13 22.20
N ALA A 90 20.46 30.36 21.43
CA ALA A 90 21.80 30.68 20.97
C ALA A 90 21.79 31.37 19.62
N ALA A 91 21.02 30.81 18.67
CA ALA A 91 20.82 31.37 17.34
C ALA A 91 19.42 31.01 16.84
N ALA A 92 18.86 31.92 16.03
CA ALA A 92 17.61 31.74 15.30
C ALA A 92 17.91 31.87 13.79
N ALA A 93 17.63 30.82 13.04
CA ALA A 93 17.89 30.78 11.58
C ALA A 93 16.55 30.80 10.83
N PRO A 94 16.14 31.93 10.27
CA PRO A 94 14.94 32.07 9.47
C PRO A 94 15.13 31.38 8.12
N MET A 95 14.07 30.72 7.64
CA MET A 95 14.14 29.92 6.44
C MET A 95 12.82 29.93 5.64
N ILE A 96 12.97 29.94 4.33
CA ILE A 96 11.93 29.50 3.40
C ILE A 96 12.27 28.09 2.96
N ARG A 97 11.29 27.19 3.06
CA ARG A 97 11.40 25.80 2.65
C ARG A 97 10.13 25.40 1.93
N THR A 98 10.15 25.47 0.62
CA THR A 98 8.99 25.17 -0.23
C THR A 98 9.44 24.50 -1.53
N SER A 99 8.51 24.03 -2.33
CA SER A 99 8.82 23.58 -3.69
C SER A 99 8.62 24.71 -4.68
N ALA A 100 9.50 24.81 -5.68
CA ALA A 100 9.36 25.73 -6.80
C ALA A 100 9.31 24.94 -8.11
N MET A 101 8.52 25.44 -9.08
CA MET A 101 8.45 24.84 -10.42
C MET A 101 9.63 25.31 -11.27
N THR A 102 10.22 24.33 -11.98
CA THR A 102 11.18 24.58 -13.06
C THR A 102 10.68 23.93 -14.34
N PRO A 103 11.19 24.25 -15.52
CA PRO A 103 10.84 23.55 -16.75
C PRO A 103 11.09 22.03 -16.71
N SER A 104 12.01 21.57 -15.86
CA SER A 104 12.35 20.16 -15.66
C SER A 104 11.56 19.48 -14.55
N GLY A 105 10.67 20.19 -13.85
CA GLY A 105 9.86 19.66 -12.75
C GLY A 105 10.01 20.44 -11.45
N ARG A 106 9.44 19.92 -10.36
CA ARG A 106 9.51 20.55 -9.04
C ARG A 106 10.89 20.35 -8.40
N VAL A 107 11.43 21.41 -7.82
CA VAL A 107 12.67 21.40 -7.03
C VAL A 107 12.41 21.98 -5.64
N LEU A 108 13.18 21.55 -4.65
CA LEU A 108 13.12 22.13 -3.30
C LEU A 108 13.81 23.50 -3.32
N LEU A 109 13.08 24.56 -3.00
CA LEU A 109 13.63 25.90 -2.80
C LEU A 109 13.93 26.10 -1.31
N LEU A 110 15.17 26.40 -1.01
CA LEU A 110 15.65 26.75 0.32
C LEU A 110 16.11 28.20 0.29
N GLY A 111 15.39 29.07 1.01
CA GLY A 111 15.79 30.44 1.26
C GLY A 111 16.42 30.55 2.65
N ALA A 112 17.65 30.96 2.75
CA ALA A 112 18.36 31.05 4.03
C ALA A 112 19.23 32.31 4.10
N ASP A 113 19.50 32.75 5.31
CA ASP A 113 20.48 33.80 5.59
C ASP A 113 21.76 33.22 6.24
N THR A 114 22.69 34.08 6.60
CA THR A 114 23.97 33.69 7.20
C THR A 114 23.82 33.05 8.59
N SER A 115 22.71 33.24 9.30
CA SER A 115 22.46 32.64 10.61
C SER A 115 22.29 31.12 10.53
N SER A 116 21.90 30.59 9.36
CA SER A 116 21.78 29.16 9.11
C SER A 116 23.12 28.39 9.22
N ALA A 117 24.25 29.07 9.17
CA ALA A 117 25.56 28.48 9.46
C ALA A 117 25.69 27.95 10.91
N ALA A 118 24.92 28.52 11.85
CA ALA A 118 24.89 28.08 13.24
C ALA A 118 24.24 26.68 13.43
N LEU A 119 23.47 26.22 12.47
CA LEU A 119 22.79 24.91 12.51
C LEU A 119 23.75 23.73 12.37
N GLN A 120 24.95 23.92 11.87
CA GLN A 120 25.98 22.90 11.63
C GLN A 120 25.50 21.68 10.80
N GLY A 121 24.37 21.79 10.11
CA GLY A 121 23.83 20.79 9.18
C GLY A 121 24.47 20.89 7.80
N ALA A 122 23.85 20.23 6.82
CA ALA A 122 24.30 20.28 5.42
C ALA A 122 24.41 21.71 4.86
N LEU A 123 23.58 22.62 5.36
CA LEU A 123 23.58 24.01 4.94
C LEU A 123 24.82 24.80 5.42
N LYS A 124 25.52 24.37 6.48
CA LYS A 124 26.75 25.03 6.95
C LYS A 124 27.79 25.11 5.84
N ASP A 125 27.99 24.00 5.12
CA ASP A 125 28.96 23.92 4.04
C ASP A 125 28.51 24.74 2.81
N ALA A 126 27.22 24.93 2.65
CA ALA A 126 26.63 25.68 1.55
C ALA A 126 26.67 27.21 1.81
N VAL A 127 26.39 27.63 3.05
CA VAL A 127 26.30 29.05 3.41
C VAL A 127 27.64 29.57 3.95
N GLY A 128 28.39 28.76 4.71
CA GLY A 128 29.67 29.11 5.36
C GLY A 128 30.93 28.87 4.55
N GLY A 129 30.82 28.19 3.40
CA GLY A 129 31.97 27.98 2.51
C GLY A 129 32.48 29.28 1.92
N ALA A 130 33.57 29.80 2.50
CA ALA A 130 34.16 31.08 2.28
C ALA A 130 34.75 31.32 0.86
N GLN A 131 34.43 30.52 -0.14
CA GLN A 131 35.04 30.59 -1.46
C GLN A 131 34.21 31.22 -2.58
N VAL A 132 32.95 31.57 -2.33
CA VAL A 132 32.24 32.47 -3.25
C VAL A 132 31.37 33.41 -2.40
N PRO A 133 31.79 34.66 -2.19
CA PRO A 133 30.85 35.68 -1.76
C PRO A 133 29.71 35.66 -2.79
N VAL A 134 28.44 35.62 -2.34
CA VAL A 134 27.39 36.26 -3.13
C VAL A 134 27.93 37.69 -3.30
N ALA A 135 28.47 37.98 -4.47
CA ALA A 135 29.03 39.30 -4.72
C ALA A 135 27.96 40.33 -4.37
N PRO A 136 28.21 41.32 -3.50
CA PRO A 136 27.27 42.37 -3.28
C PRO A 136 27.11 43.07 -4.63
N GLY A 137 26.02 42.75 -5.38
CA GLY A 137 25.79 43.34 -6.69
C GLY A 137 25.07 42.46 -7.72
N GLU A 138 24.91 41.15 -7.53
CA GLU A 138 24.06 40.32 -8.42
C GLU A 138 22.80 39.85 -7.67
N PRO A 139 21.68 40.57 -7.75
CA PRO A 139 20.54 40.33 -6.87
C PRO A 139 19.77 39.03 -7.18
N ASN A 140 19.91 38.43 -8.37
CA ASN A 140 19.13 37.28 -8.80
C ASN A 140 19.98 36.02 -9.02
N THR A 141 20.90 35.70 -8.08
CA THR A 141 21.73 34.49 -8.17
C THR A 141 21.34 33.43 -7.17
N VAL A 142 21.37 32.16 -7.62
CA VAL A 142 21.07 30.97 -6.80
C VAL A 142 22.23 29.95 -6.89
N ARG A 143 22.29 29.07 -5.89
CA ARG A 143 23.14 27.88 -5.91
C ARG A 143 22.25 26.65 -6.07
N VAL A 144 22.67 25.71 -6.87
CA VAL A 144 21.86 24.53 -7.17
C VAL A 144 22.54 23.24 -6.74
N GLY A 145 21.76 22.25 -6.37
CA GLY A 145 22.25 20.89 -6.18
C GLY A 145 22.55 20.21 -7.53
N PRO A 146 23.39 19.16 -7.53
CA PRO A 146 23.80 18.49 -8.77
C PRO A 146 22.65 17.81 -9.53
N GLY A 147 21.55 17.48 -8.84
CA GLY A 147 20.36 16.85 -9.44
C GLY A 147 19.47 17.79 -10.24
N VAL A 148 19.68 19.11 -10.16
CA VAL A 148 18.90 20.11 -10.95
C VAL A 148 19.33 20.12 -12.43
N GLY A 149 20.55 19.64 -12.73
CA GLY A 149 21.03 19.48 -14.11
C GLY A 149 21.49 20.76 -14.79
N HIS A 150 21.67 21.84 -14.05
CA HIS A 150 22.16 23.14 -14.57
C HIS A 150 23.62 23.38 -14.17
N ARG A 151 24.33 24.19 -14.98
CA ARG A 151 25.72 24.54 -14.75
C ARG A 151 25.84 25.98 -14.25
N ALA A 152 26.97 26.29 -13.61
CA ALA A 152 27.28 27.66 -13.23
C ALA A 152 27.28 28.61 -14.44
N GLY A 153 26.64 29.75 -14.29
CA GLY A 153 26.44 30.75 -15.34
C GLY A 153 25.16 30.62 -16.14
N GLU A 154 24.47 29.46 -16.11
CA GLU A 154 23.21 29.25 -16.82
C GLU A 154 22.03 29.98 -16.14
N ARG A 155 20.98 30.26 -16.93
CA ARG A 155 19.73 30.80 -16.42
C ARG A 155 18.77 29.68 -16.08
N LEU A 156 18.05 29.85 -14.99
CA LEU A 156 17.05 28.91 -14.48
C LEU A 156 15.76 29.66 -14.22
N GLN A 157 14.65 29.17 -14.79
CA GLN A 157 13.33 29.66 -14.47
C GLN A 157 12.84 29.01 -13.20
N LEU A 158 12.50 29.80 -12.17
CA LEU A 158 11.92 29.36 -10.90
C LEU A 158 10.58 30.06 -10.69
N GLY A 159 9.49 29.35 -10.96
CA GLY A 159 8.17 29.96 -10.96
C GLY A 159 8.10 31.09 -12.00
N SER A 160 7.75 32.31 -11.56
CA SER A 160 7.70 33.50 -12.41
C SER A 160 9.03 34.21 -12.60
N GLU A 161 10.07 33.87 -11.81
CA GLU A 161 11.35 34.59 -11.78
C GLU A 161 12.44 33.87 -12.58
N GLU A 162 13.21 34.64 -13.36
CA GLU A 162 14.44 34.15 -14.01
C GLU A 162 15.64 34.41 -13.12
N VAL A 163 16.39 33.38 -12.73
CA VAL A 163 17.55 33.48 -11.86
C VAL A 163 18.78 32.91 -12.54
N ARG A 164 19.97 33.35 -12.12
CA ARG A 164 21.27 32.86 -12.62
C ARG A 164 21.87 31.86 -11.63
N VAL A 165 22.35 30.73 -12.14
CA VAL A 165 23.06 29.74 -11.32
C VAL A 165 24.49 30.23 -11.03
N ALA A 166 24.78 30.59 -9.80
CA ALA A 166 26.14 31.02 -9.39
C ALA A 166 27.09 29.82 -9.27
N SER A 167 26.66 28.73 -8.70
CA SER A 167 27.50 27.51 -8.53
C SER A 167 26.62 26.26 -8.34
N VAL A 168 27.22 25.09 -8.63
CA VAL A 168 26.66 23.77 -8.31
C VAL A 168 27.35 23.27 -7.05
N LEU A 169 26.54 22.89 -6.06
CA LEU A 169 27.02 22.46 -4.75
C LEU A 169 27.32 20.95 -4.78
N THR A 170 28.61 20.57 -4.73
CA THR A 170 29.08 19.18 -4.91
C THR A 170 29.52 18.46 -3.63
N GLY A 171 29.44 19.11 -2.46
CA GLY A 171 29.80 18.52 -1.18
C GLY A 171 28.99 17.22 -0.90
N LYS A 172 29.60 16.21 -0.28
CA LYS A 172 28.93 14.90 -0.07
C LYS A 172 27.60 15.03 0.68
N SER A 173 27.52 15.81 1.76
CA SER A 173 26.31 16.06 2.54
C SER A 173 25.25 16.82 1.73
N LEU A 174 25.71 17.78 0.91
CA LEU A 174 24.86 18.61 0.04
C LEU A 174 24.35 17.83 -1.18
N ALA A 175 25.20 17.00 -1.79
CA ALA A 175 24.79 16.18 -2.94
C ALA A 175 23.71 15.14 -2.58
N GLN A 176 23.65 14.73 -1.32
CA GLN A 176 22.65 13.79 -0.80
C GLN A 176 21.37 14.48 -0.31
N LEU A 177 21.40 15.80 -0.11
CA LEU A 177 20.23 16.54 0.33
C LEU A 177 19.18 16.54 -0.79
N ASN A 178 18.01 15.96 -0.53
CA ASN A 178 16.91 15.82 -1.49
C ASN A 178 17.32 15.22 -2.86
N GLY A 179 18.27 14.29 -2.87
CA GLY A 179 18.82 13.73 -4.11
C GLY A 179 19.55 14.74 -5.02
N GLY A 180 20.03 15.81 -4.44
CA GLY A 180 20.65 16.91 -5.19
C GLY A 180 19.66 17.83 -5.92
N GLN A 181 18.35 17.60 -5.78
CA GLN A 181 17.30 18.42 -6.40
C GLN A 181 16.83 19.53 -5.45
N TYR A 182 17.64 20.52 -5.28
CA TYR A 182 17.33 21.71 -4.50
C TYR A 182 18.01 22.96 -5.09
N VAL A 183 17.41 24.09 -4.78
CA VAL A 183 17.93 25.43 -5.09
C VAL A 183 18.08 26.17 -3.78
N LEU A 184 19.26 26.67 -3.51
CA LEU A 184 19.55 27.53 -2.36
C LEU A 184 19.65 29.00 -2.84
N ALA A 185 18.78 29.83 -2.29
CA ALA A 185 18.71 31.26 -2.57
C ALA A 185 18.96 32.07 -1.29
N ALA A 186 19.36 33.31 -1.43
CA ALA A 186 19.33 34.27 -0.33
C ALA A 186 17.88 34.46 0.14
N LEU A 187 17.64 34.62 1.43
CA LEU A 187 16.28 34.69 2.01
C LEU A 187 15.37 35.72 1.30
N PRO A 188 15.81 36.97 1.02
CA PRO A 188 14.97 37.95 0.31
C PRO A 188 14.59 37.50 -1.13
N LEU A 189 15.55 36.86 -1.84
CA LEU A 189 15.30 36.35 -3.17
C LEU A 189 14.28 35.19 -3.14
N ALA A 190 14.39 34.28 -2.18
CA ALA A 190 13.43 33.20 -2.00
C ALA A 190 12.02 33.72 -1.66
N GLN A 191 11.95 34.79 -0.83
CA GLN A 191 10.69 35.47 -0.53
C GLN A 191 10.04 36.07 -1.80
N ASN A 192 10.84 36.64 -2.70
CA ASN A 192 10.37 37.20 -3.97
C ASN A 192 9.91 36.09 -4.92
N ILE A 193 10.72 35.04 -5.11
CA ILE A 193 10.39 33.89 -5.96
C ILE A 193 9.04 33.26 -5.53
N THR A 194 8.80 33.19 -4.23
CA THR A 194 7.56 32.62 -3.68
C THR A 194 6.41 33.65 -3.62
N GLY A 195 6.63 34.92 -3.99
CA GLY A 195 5.63 35.96 -3.88
C GLY A 195 5.20 36.25 -2.43
N ARG A 196 6.10 36.04 -1.45
CA ARG A 196 5.82 36.19 0.00
C ARG A 196 6.86 37.08 0.70
N PRO A 197 7.01 38.35 0.30
CA PRO A 197 7.94 39.25 0.94
C PRO A 197 7.62 39.42 2.43
N GLY A 198 8.65 39.41 3.29
CA GLY A 198 8.49 39.55 4.73
C GLY A 198 7.87 38.34 5.45
N ARG A 199 7.84 37.16 4.82
CA ARG A 199 7.31 35.92 5.41
C ARG A 199 8.31 34.79 5.43
N LEU A 200 8.16 33.89 6.39
CA LEU A 200 8.99 32.70 6.61
C LEU A 200 8.15 31.45 6.71
N ASP A 201 8.72 30.32 6.34
CA ASP A 201 8.12 29.00 6.55
C ASP A 201 8.56 28.37 7.86
N SER A 202 9.82 28.63 8.28
CA SER A 202 10.32 28.13 9.57
C SER A 202 11.47 28.99 10.11
N ILE A 203 11.66 28.93 11.45
CA ILE A 203 12.84 29.41 12.15
C ILE A 203 13.41 28.23 12.93
N LEU A 204 14.65 27.84 12.63
CA LEU A 204 15.35 26.80 13.35
C LEU A 204 16.17 27.41 14.49
N LEU A 205 15.99 26.87 15.71
CA LEU A 205 16.59 27.42 16.94
C LEU A 205 17.66 26.47 17.47
N THR A 206 18.84 27.00 17.70
CA THR A 206 19.86 26.35 18.51
C THR A 206 19.81 26.88 19.94
N LEU A 207 20.12 26.05 20.92
CA LEU A 207 20.08 26.42 22.34
C LEU A 207 21.48 26.67 22.87
N LYS A 208 21.57 27.54 23.87
CA LYS A 208 22.82 27.74 24.63
C LYS A 208 23.19 26.49 25.40
N PRO A 209 24.48 26.16 25.55
CA PRO A 209 24.91 25.02 26.37
C PRO A 209 24.31 25.11 27.80
N GLY A 210 23.65 24.00 28.22
CA GLY A 210 23.03 23.90 29.55
C GLY A 210 21.61 24.50 29.68
N ALA A 211 21.03 25.05 28.60
CA ALA A 211 19.64 25.50 28.58
C ALA A 211 18.69 24.30 28.61
N ASP A 212 17.63 24.35 29.42
CA ASP A 212 16.58 23.32 29.39
C ASP A 212 15.68 23.48 28.15
N PRO A 213 15.65 22.50 27.27
CA PRO A 213 14.83 22.58 26.07
C PRO A 213 13.33 22.76 26.34
N GLY A 214 12.83 22.20 27.45
CA GLY A 214 11.43 22.33 27.84
C GLY A 214 11.05 23.74 28.23
N ALA A 215 11.88 24.38 29.06
CA ALA A 215 11.69 25.75 29.50
C ALA A 215 11.81 26.73 28.33
N VAL A 216 12.81 26.53 27.44
CA VAL A 216 12.97 27.38 26.27
C VAL A 216 11.80 27.21 25.31
N ARG A 217 11.30 25.99 25.09
CA ARG A 217 10.10 25.74 24.25
C ARG A 217 8.88 26.51 24.78
N ALA A 218 8.64 26.46 26.09
CA ALA A 218 7.53 27.19 26.70
C ALA A 218 7.66 28.71 26.51
N ALA A 219 8.87 29.26 26.70
CA ALA A 219 9.15 30.68 26.52
C ALA A 219 9.01 31.11 25.05
N VAL A 220 9.53 30.32 24.11
CA VAL A 220 9.37 30.56 22.66
C VAL A 220 7.90 30.50 22.26
N THR A 221 7.14 29.52 22.76
CA THR A 221 5.70 29.40 22.49
C THR A 221 4.93 30.62 22.97
N ALA A 222 5.28 31.13 24.13
CA ALA A 222 4.68 32.36 24.67
C ALA A 222 5.05 33.60 23.82
N ALA A 223 6.31 33.72 23.37
CA ALA A 223 6.75 34.81 22.51
C ALA A 223 6.05 34.79 21.13
N VAL A 224 5.88 33.62 20.56
CA VAL A 224 5.18 33.43 19.28
C VAL A 224 3.69 33.77 19.37
N GLY A 225 3.05 33.64 20.56
CA GLY A 225 1.64 34.01 20.75
C GLY A 225 0.64 33.32 19.88
N GLY A 226 0.89 32.06 19.51
CA GLY A 226 0.01 31.23 18.62
C GLY A 226 0.05 31.61 17.16
N ARG A 227 0.90 32.55 16.70
CA ARG A 227 1.07 32.92 15.29
C ARG A 227 1.85 31.88 14.46
N ALA A 228 2.57 30.99 15.13
CA ALA A 228 3.29 29.88 14.56
C ALA A 228 3.35 28.71 15.56
N ILE A 229 3.78 27.54 15.11
CA ILE A 229 3.85 26.30 15.88
C ILE A 229 5.29 26.09 16.33
N VAL A 230 5.49 25.87 17.63
CA VAL A 230 6.80 25.56 18.20
C VAL A 230 6.89 24.08 18.50
N ALA A 231 7.81 23.39 17.85
CA ALA A 231 7.95 21.94 17.98
C ALA A 231 9.42 21.51 17.81
N ASP A 232 9.66 20.24 18.02
CA ASP A 232 10.91 19.59 17.65
C ASP A 232 10.99 19.45 16.10
N PRO A 233 12.14 19.66 15.46
CA PRO A 233 12.29 19.51 14.01
C PRO A 233 11.87 18.12 13.51
N SER A 234 12.05 17.08 14.31
CA SER A 234 11.62 15.71 13.99
C SER A 234 10.10 15.54 13.85
N LEU A 235 9.29 16.46 14.42
CA LEU A 235 7.84 16.43 14.30
C LEU A 235 7.37 16.54 12.84
N ARG A 236 8.11 17.26 12.00
CA ARG A 236 7.82 17.37 10.56
C ARG A 236 7.93 16.02 9.85
N ALA A 237 8.97 15.24 10.18
CA ALA A 237 9.14 13.88 9.66
C ALA A 237 8.09 12.92 10.22
N ALA A 238 7.73 13.05 11.51
CA ALA A 238 6.67 12.26 12.11
C ALA A 238 5.32 12.51 11.45
N ARG A 239 4.97 13.77 11.15
CA ARG A 239 3.72 14.15 10.44
C ARG A 239 3.65 13.57 9.04
N ALA A 240 4.74 13.57 8.28
CA ALA A 240 4.80 12.91 6.99
C ALA A 240 4.57 11.39 7.12
N GLY A 241 5.10 10.79 8.20
CA GLY A 241 4.87 9.38 8.54
C GLY A 241 3.40 9.07 8.86
N ASP A 242 2.68 9.98 9.51
CA ASP A 242 1.27 9.78 9.87
C ASP A 242 0.37 9.66 8.63
N GLY A 243 0.59 10.45 7.61
CA GLY A 243 -0.16 10.37 6.35
C GLY A 243 0.00 9.02 5.64
N VAL A 244 1.13 8.34 5.80
CA VAL A 244 1.39 7.04 5.17
C VAL A 244 1.17 5.85 6.10
N LYS A 245 0.93 6.06 7.40
CA LYS A 245 0.71 4.96 8.38
C LYS A 245 -0.44 4.05 7.97
N LEU A 246 -1.54 4.61 7.53
CA LEU A 246 -2.71 3.85 7.10
C LEU A 246 -2.39 2.94 5.91
N MET A 247 -1.74 3.47 4.89
CA MET A 247 -1.31 2.69 3.73
C MET A 247 -0.32 1.60 4.13
N ASN A 248 0.57 1.88 5.10
CA ASN A 248 1.50 0.91 5.63
C ASN A 248 0.77 -0.23 6.37
N TYR A 249 -0.24 0.05 7.19
CA TYR A 249 -1.04 -0.98 7.84
C TYR A 249 -1.77 -1.87 6.84
N MET A 250 -2.39 -1.29 5.81
CA MET A 250 -3.04 -2.05 4.73
C MET A 250 -2.04 -2.96 4.00
N ALA A 251 -0.86 -2.44 3.69
CA ALA A 251 0.17 -3.19 3.01
C ALA A 251 0.77 -4.30 3.88
N LEU A 252 1.00 -4.06 5.18
CA LEU A 252 1.46 -5.08 6.12
C LEU A 252 0.42 -6.20 6.31
N MET A 253 -0.87 -5.84 6.31
CA MET A 253 -1.93 -6.84 6.34
C MET A 253 -1.91 -7.71 5.09
N GLY A 254 -1.78 -7.12 3.90
CA GLY A 254 -1.61 -7.87 2.66
C GLY A 254 -0.41 -8.83 2.73
N ALA A 255 0.70 -8.39 3.34
CA ALA A 255 1.86 -9.23 3.59
C ALA A 255 1.57 -10.39 4.56
N ALA A 256 0.80 -10.14 5.62
CA ALA A 256 0.37 -11.19 6.57
C ALA A 256 -0.54 -12.22 5.90
N VAL A 257 -1.50 -11.77 5.08
CA VAL A 257 -2.35 -12.67 4.27
C VAL A 257 -1.49 -13.51 3.33
N ALA A 258 -0.56 -12.90 2.60
CA ALA A 258 0.35 -13.63 1.70
C ALA A 258 1.19 -14.68 2.45
N LEU A 259 1.61 -14.37 3.67
CA LEU A 259 2.37 -15.30 4.52
C LEU A 259 1.50 -16.48 4.99
N VAL A 260 0.25 -16.23 5.40
CA VAL A 260 -0.71 -17.29 5.80
C VAL A 260 -1.03 -18.20 4.62
N VAL A 261 -1.30 -17.64 3.45
CA VAL A 261 -1.53 -18.40 2.21
C VAL A 261 -0.29 -19.20 1.86
N GLY A 262 0.90 -18.61 1.93
CA GLY A 262 2.18 -19.28 1.71
C GLY A 262 2.43 -20.44 2.66
N ALA A 263 2.18 -20.25 3.95
CA ALA A 263 2.27 -21.28 4.96
C ALA A 263 1.30 -22.44 4.70
N PHE A 264 0.04 -22.12 4.33
CA PHE A 264 -0.95 -23.14 4.00
C PHE A 264 -0.56 -23.96 2.75
N LEU A 265 -0.12 -23.30 1.69
CA LEU A 265 0.35 -23.99 0.46
C LEU A 265 1.57 -24.87 0.76
N THR A 266 2.48 -24.41 1.60
CA THR A 266 3.61 -25.22 2.08
C THR A 266 3.14 -26.40 2.89
N TYR A 267 2.19 -26.22 3.82
CA TYR A 267 1.58 -27.32 4.57
C TYR A 267 0.98 -28.39 3.65
N THR A 268 0.19 -27.99 2.66
CA THR A 268 -0.44 -28.94 1.73
C THR A 268 0.60 -29.68 0.91
N THR A 269 1.61 -28.98 0.41
CA THR A 269 2.70 -29.55 -0.39
C THR A 269 3.56 -30.54 0.42
N VAL A 270 3.94 -30.16 1.64
CA VAL A 270 4.72 -31.05 2.54
C VAL A 270 3.87 -32.23 3.00
N SER A 271 2.61 -32.01 3.30
CA SER A 271 1.68 -33.07 3.70
C SER A 271 1.50 -34.14 2.61
N MET A 272 1.42 -33.71 1.34
CA MET A 272 1.39 -34.64 0.19
C MET A 272 2.73 -35.38 0.03
N ALA A 273 3.85 -34.65 0.20
CA ALA A 273 5.16 -35.27 0.15
C ALA A 273 5.36 -36.39 1.18
N ILE A 274 4.89 -36.16 2.42
CA ILE A 274 4.95 -37.17 3.47
C ILE A 274 4.11 -38.39 3.05
N THR A 275 2.95 -38.18 2.48
CA THR A 275 2.09 -39.26 1.99
C THR A 275 2.81 -40.08 0.92
N ALA A 276 3.45 -39.45 -0.05
CA ALA A 276 4.23 -40.13 -1.09
C ALA A 276 5.46 -40.88 -0.54
N ARG A 277 6.06 -40.36 0.52
CA ARG A 277 7.27 -40.97 1.16
C ARG A 277 6.94 -41.99 2.26
N ARG A 278 5.65 -42.25 2.53
CA ARG A 278 5.24 -43.20 3.59
C ARG A 278 5.97 -44.56 3.52
N PRO A 279 6.08 -45.24 2.35
CA PRO A 279 6.79 -46.53 2.27
C PRO A 279 8.25 -46.41 2.72
N VAL A 280 8.93 -45.35 2.25
CA VAL A 280 10.35 -45.10 2.61
C VAL A 280 10.48 -44.79 4.10
N ILE A 281 9.57 -44.01 4.67
CA ILE A 281 9.56 -43.68 6.10
C ILE A 281 9.29 -44.96 6.93
N ALA A 282 8.36 -45.79 6.49
CA ALA A 282 8.07 -47.07 7.16
C ALA A 282 9.28 -48.04 7.15
N THR A 283 9.97 -48.16 6.00
CA THR A 283 11.22 -48.92 5.87
C THR A 283 12.32 -48.40 6.77
N LEU A 284 12.55 -47.09 6.77
CA LEU A 284 13.54 -46.44 7.65
C LEU A 284 13.23 -46.72 9.12
N ARG A 285 11.95 -46.70 9.49
CA ARG A 285 11.54 -47.03 10.85
C ARG A 285 11.68 -48.50 11.19
N ALA A 286 11.44 -49.41 10.24
CA ALA A 286 11.64 -50.84 10.41
C ALA A 286 13.13 -51.16 10.64
N VAL A 287 14.05 -50.41 10.03
CA VAL A 287 15.53 -50.54 10.23
C VAL A 287 16.00 -49.80 11.49
N GLY A 288 15.09 -49.20 12.30
CA GLY A 288 15.42 -48.57 13.57
C GLY A 288 15.56 -47.04 13.56
N GLY A 289 15.17 -46.37 12.49
CA GLY A 289 15.19 -44.91 12.37
C GLY A 289 14.27 -44.20 13.39
N ARG A 290 14.84 -43.27 14.16
CA ARG A 290 14.11 -42.50 15.18
C ARG A 290 13.19 -41.47 14.51
N ARG A 291 11.93 -41.34 14.96
CA ARG A 291 10.91 -40.40 14.45
C ARG A 291 11.39 -38.95 14.50
N SER A 292 11.99 -38.56 15.62
CA SER A 292 12.51 -37.20 15.86
C SER A 292 13.57 -36.77 14.83
N VAL A 293 14.38 -37.72 14.38
CA VAL A 293 15.42 -37.47 13.38
C VAL A 293 14.78 -37.21 12.00
N ILE A 294 13.82 -38.03 11.61
CA ILE A 294 13.09 -37.85 10.32
C ILE A 294 12.36 -36.54 10.31
N VAL A 295 11.66 -36.19 11.39
CA VAL A 295 10.96 -34.90 11.52
C VAL A 295 11.95 -33.75 11.52
N GLY A 296 13.06 -33.83 12.23
CA GLY A 296 14.13 -32.83 12.24
C GLY A 296 14.68 -32.55 10.84
N ASP A 297 14.95 -33.59 10.06
CA ASP A 297 15.43 -33.45 8.67
C ASP A 297 14.41 -32.75 7.78
N MET A 298 13.09 -33.03 7.98
CA MET A 298 11.99 -32.32 7.24
C MET A 298 11.86 -30.86 7.63
N LEU A 299 12.08 -30.51 8.91
CA LEU A 299 12.05 -29.12 9.36
C LEU A 299 13.24 -28.34 8.80
N VAL A 300 14.43 -28.96 8.73
CA VAL A 300 15.60 -28.37 8.09
C VAL A 300 15.37 -28.16 6.58
N GLU A 301 14.77 -29.15 5.89
CA GLU A 301 14.36 -29.01 4.48
C GLU A 301 13.45 -27.79 4.30
N ALA A 302 12.45 -27.64 5.16
CA ALA A 302 11.52 -26.51 5.13
C ALA A 302 12.21 -25.16 5.43
N ALA A 303 13.14 -25.14 6.37
CA ALA A 303 13.92 -23.95 6.67
C ALA A 303 14.78 -23.51 5.48
N ILE A 304 15.43 -24.47 4.80
CA ILE A 304 16.21 -24.18 3.58
C ILE A 304 15.31 -23.64 2.47
N LEU A 305 14.14 -24.24 2.24
CA LEU A 305 13.18 -23.77 1.25
C LEU A 305 12.67 -22.35 1.59
N GLY A 306 12.37 -22.10 2.88
CA GLY A 306 11.97 -20.78 3.36
C GLY A 306 13.08 -19.74 3.19
N LEU A 307 14.34 -20.12 3.49
CA LEU A 307 15.49 -19.22 3.32
C LEU A 307 15.77 -18.90 1.85
N VAL A 308 15.81 -19.93 0.99
CA VAL A 308 16.04 -19.74 -0.46
C VAL A 308 14.91 -18.94 -1.09
N GLY A 309 13.64 -19.31 -0.80
CA GLY A 309 12.47 -18.56 -1.27
C GLY A 309 12.48 -17.13 -0.75
N GLY A 310 12.75 -16.97 0.55
CA GLY A 310 12.88 -15.67 1.18
C GLY A 310 13.95 -14.78 0.54
N ALA A 311 15.13 -15.33 0.26
CA ALA A 311 16.24 -14.59 -0.37
C ALA A 311 15.90 -14.18 -1.82
N ILE A 312 15.33 -15.08 -2.62
CA ILE A 312 14.88 -14.78 -3.98
C ILE A 312 13.78 -13.72 -3.94
N GLY A 313 12.78 -13.89 -3.06
CA GLY A 313 11.70 -12.95 -2.89
C GLY A 313 12.18 -11.58 -2.42
N ALA A 314 13.14 -11.54 -1.49
CA ALA A 314 13.73 -10.29 -1.04
C ALA A 314 14.43 -9.54 -2.19
N GLY A 315 15.21 -10.25 -3.01
CA GLY A 315 15.88 -9.64 -4.18
C GLY A 315 14.88 -9.05 -5.18
N ILE A 316 13.82 -9.80 -5.52
CA ILE A 316 12.75 -9.30 -6.40
C ILE A 316 11.98 -8.17 -5.71
N GLY A 317 11.71 -8.27 -4.40
CA GLY A 317 11.03 -7.23 -3.61
C GLY A 317 11.80 -5.90 -3.59
N ILE A 318 13.12 -5.94 -3.52
CA ILE A 318 13.99 -4.76 -3.66
C ILE A 318 13.79 -4.13 -5.05
N ALA A 319 13.84 -4.92 -6.11
CA ALA A 319 13.68 -4.44 -7.48
C ALA A 319 12.27 -3.83 -7.71
N VAL A 320 11.23 -4.50 -7.22
CA VAL A 320 9.83 -4.00 -7.28
C VAL A 320 9.68 -2.72 -6.47
N GLY A 321 10.17 -2.68 -5.23
CA GLY A 321 10.14 -1.49 -4.38
C GLY A 321 10.87 -0.31 -5.01
N HIS A 322 12.04 -0.54 -5.60
CA HIS A 322 12.79 0.50 -6.31
C HIS A 322 12.01 1.05 -7.51
N SER A 323 11.41 0.18 -8.33
CA SER A 323 10.63 0.62 -9.48
C SER A 323 9.31 1.31 -9.10
N ALA A 324 8.74 0.96 -7.94
CA ALA A 324 7.51 1.56 -7.43
C ALA A 324 7.70 3.01 -6.97
N ILE A 325 8.87 3.35 -6.42
CA ILE A 325 9.17 4.73 -5.98
C ILE A 325 9.07 5.71 -7.15
N GLY A 326 9.58 5.35 -8.33
CA GLY A 326 9.48 6.19 -9.53
C GLY A 326 8.07 6.34 -10.10
N ARG A 327 7.08 5.61 -9.54
CA ARG A 327 5.67 5.61 -9.95
C ARG A 327 4.73 6.03 -8.84
N LEU A 328 5.26 6.65 -7.78
CA LEU A 328 4.38 7.17 -6.72
C LEU A 328 3.45 8.25 -7.28
N PRO A 329 2.18 8.29 -6.82
CA PRO A 329 1.24 9.32 -7.24
C PRO A 329 1.78 10.72 -6.94
N PRO A 330 1.69 11.67 -7.89
CA PRO A 330 2.12 13.05 -7.66
C PRO A 330 1.45 13.70 -6.43
N ALA A 331 0.17 13.45 -6.20
CA ALA A 331 -0.54 13.92 -5.01
C ALA A 331 0.07 13.43 -3.68
N VAL A 332 0.63 12.20 -3.65
CA VAL A 332 1.32 11.68 -2.46
C VAL A 332 2.66 12.38 -2.26
N THR A 333 3.43 12.56 -3.34
CA THR A 333 4.75 13.18 -3.26
C THR A 333 4.68 14.69 -2.98
N GLN A 334 3.63 15.36 -3.43
CA GLN A 334 3.39 16.79 -3.18
C GLN A 334 3.25 17.10 -1.68
N GLY A 335 2.62 16.19 -0.93
CA GLY A 335 2.46 16.35 0.52
C GLY A 335 3.74 16.13 1.34
N LEU A 336 4.82 15.58 0.75
CA LEU A 336 6.00 15.14 1.51
C LEU A 336 7.11 16.18 1.61
N GLU A 337 7.08 17.28 0.84
CA GLU A 337 8.13 18.32 0.75
C GLU A 337 9.55 17.78 0.44
N ALA A 338 9.68 16.47 0.23
CA ALA A 338 10.93 15.77 -0.03
C ALA A 338 10.80 14.88 -1.25
N ARG A 339 11.85 14.82 -2.06
CA ARG A 339 11.93 13.78 -3.08
C ARG A 339 12.10 12.43 -2.42
N VAL A 340 11.23 11.48 -2.77
CA VAL A 340 11.34 10.13 -2.26
C VAL A 340 12.44 9.38 -3.01
N GLU A 341 13.50 9.00 -2.30
CA GLU A 341 14.58 8.16 -2.81
C GLU A 341 14.43 6.75 -2.23
N TYR A 342 14.70 5.75 -3.09
CA TYR A 342 14.62 4.38 -2.63
C TYR A 342 15.64 4.12 -1.51
N TRP A 343 15.14 3.72 -0.37
CA TRP A 343 15.92 3.31 0.78
C TRP A 343 15.29 2.09 1.46
N LEU A 344 16.10 1.06 1.65
CA LEU A 344 15.65 -0.15 2.30
C LEU A 344 16.07 -0.14 3.77
N PRO A 345 15.13 -0.18 4.72
CA PRO A 345 15.45 -0.33 6.14
C PRO A 345 16.26 -1.60 6.38
N GLY A 346 17.31 -1.52 7.21
CA GLY A 346 18.20 -2.66 7.47
C GLY A 346 17.51 -3.91 8.05
N TYR A 347 16.35 -3.73 8.69
CA TYR A 347 15.54 -4.84 9.23
C TYR A 347 14.66 -5.53 8.18
N ALA A 348 14.43 -4.93 7.01
CA ALA A 348 13.45 -5.41 6.03
C ALA A 348 13.74 -6.82 5.51
N VAL A 349 14.99 -7.06 5.08
CA VAL A 349 15.40 -8.38 4.58
C VAL A 349 15.47 -9.43 5.71
N PRO A 350 16.10 -9.17 6.87
CA PRO A 350 16.09 -10.12 7.99
C PRO A 350 14.67 -10.50 8.44
N VAL A 351 13.77 -9.56 8.58
CA VAL A 351 12.37 -9.84 8.98
C VAL A 351 11.67 -10.72 7.96
N ALA A 352 11.82 -10.44 6.66
CA ALA A 352 11.21 -11.24 5.60
C ALA A 352 11.77 -12.68 5.58
N LEU A 353 13.09 -12.85 5.76
CA LEU A 353 13.72 -14.17 5.85
C LEU A 353 13.24 -14.95 7.07
N ILE A 354 13.19 -14.31 8.23
CA ILE A 354 12.69 -14.94 9.47
C ILE A 354 11.22 -15.33 9.28
N ALA A 355 10.39 -14.45 8.75
CA ALA A 355 8.97 -14.72 8.54
C ALA A 355 8.72 -15.91 7.61
N THR A 356 9.44 -16.01 6.48
CA THR A 356 9.29 -17.13 5.56
C THR A 356 9.84 -18.43 6.13
N VAL A 357 10.95 -18.40 6.87
CA VAL A 357 11.49 -19.59 7.55
C VAL A 357 10.52 -20.06 8.63
N VAL A 358 10.02 -19.17 9.48
CA VAL A 358 9.07 -19.51 10.55
C VAL A 358 7.77 -20.07 9.96
N ALA A 359 7.22 -19.44 8.91
CA ALA A 359 6.02 -19.92 8.23
C ALA A 359 6.23 -21.31 7.61
N GLY A 360 7.36 -21.52 6.92
CA GLY A 360 7.72 -22.81 6.31
C GLY A 360 7.93 -23.92 7.33
N VAL A 361 8.70 -23.64 8.38
CA VAL A 361 8.97 -24.60 9.47
C VAL A 361 7.68 -24.89 10.24
N GLY A 362 6.87 -23.88 10.57
CA GLY A 362 5.60 -24.07 11.26
C GLY A 362 4.61 -24.93 10.47
N ALA A 363 4.46 -24.64 9.17
CA ALA A 363 3.64 -25.42 8.25
C ALA A 363 4.12 -26.87 8.14
N SER A 364 5.44 -27.06 8.02
CA SER A 364 6.05 -28.38 7.94
C SER A 364 5.97 -29.16 9.26
N ALA A 365 6.05 -28.49 10.41
CA ALA A 365 5.90 -29.12 11.73
C ALA A 365 4.47 -29.68 11.90
N MET A 366 3.45 -28.93 11.47
CA MET A 366 2.08 -29.43 11.47
C MET A 366 1.89 -30.66 10.55
N ALA A 367 2.51 -30.62 9.36
CA ALA A 367 2.49 -31.75 8.44
C ALA A 367 3.28 -32.94 8.99
N ALA A 368 4.44 -32.74 9.59
CA ALA A 368 5.33 -33.78 10.12
C ALA A 368 4.74 -34.56 11.30
N ARG A 369 3.74 -34.00 12.01
CA ARG A 369 2.99 -34.78 13.02
C ARG A 369 2.44 -36.10 12.48
N GLN A 370 2.25 -36.21 11.16
CA GLN A 370 1.79 -37.41 10.49
C GLN A 370 2.83 -38.54 10.53
N VAL A 371 4.12 -38.20 10.55
CA VAL A 371 5.24 -39.19 10.64
C VAL A 371 5.16 -40.02 11.93
N TYR A 372 4.64 -39.39 13.00
CA TYR A 372 4.44 -40.10 14.27
C TYR A 372 3.36 -41.20 14.19
N LYS A 373 2.42 -41.09 13.23
CA LYS A 373 1.32 -42.06 13.03
C LYS A 373 1.66 -43.17 12.02
N VAL A 374 2.77 -43.05 11.26
CA VAL A 374 3.17 -44.11 10.30
C VAL A 374 3.68 -45.32 11.07
N SER A 375 3.08 -46.48 10.86
CA SER A 375 3.49 -47.76 11.45
C SER A 375 4.55 -48.44 10.58
N PRO A 376 5.57 -49.13 11.16
CA PRO A 376 6.51 -49.96 10.38
C PRO A 376 5.83 -51.06 9.57
N ILE A 377 4.69 -51.54 10.03
CA ILE A 377 3.92 -52.60 9.35
C ILE A 377 3.31 -52.12 8.02
N GLU A 378 3.18 -50.82 7.84
CA GLU A 378 2.70 -50.24 6.58
C GLU A 378 3.71 -50.45 5.43
N ALA A 379 4.97 -50.80 5.72
CA ALA A 379 5.99 -51.15 4.72
C ALA A 379 5.69 -52.53 4.07
N LEU A 380 4.92 -53.38 4.77
CA LEU A 380 4.66 -54.78 4.38
C LEU A 380 3.26 -54.94 3.73
N ALA A 381 2.38 -53.99 3.87
CA ALA A 381 1.01 -54.06 3.35
C ALA A 381 0.78 -52.96 2.28
N PRO A 382 0.72 -53.31 1.00
CA PRO A 382 0.25 -52.36 0.01
C PRO A 382 -1.28 -52.22 0.11
N VAL A 383 -1.72 -50.95 0.27
CA VAL A 383 -3.06 -50.47 -0.07
C VAL A 383 -4.21 -50.84 0.89
N GLY A 384 -4.31 -50.10 1.98
CA GLY A 384 -5.55 -49.90 2.74
C GLY A 384 -5.66 -48.43 3.13
N VAL A 385 -6.87 -47.92 3.40
CA VAL A 385 -7.05 -46.58 4.01
C VAL A 385 -6.34 -46.59 5.35
N SER A 386 -5.17 -45.95 5.43
CA SER A 386 -4.36 -45.93 6.65
C SER A 386 -5.13 -45.26 7.79
N GLU A 387 -4.97 -45.73 9.02
CA GLU A 387 -5.50 -45.05 10.22
C GLU A 387 -4.95 -43.61 10.33
N ALA A 388 -3.79 -43.32 9.73
CA ALA A 388 -3.20 -42.00 9.67
C ALA A 388 -4.06 -40.98 8.84
N ASP A 389 -4.97 -41.47 8.01
CA ASP A 389 -5.89 -40.63 7.22
C ASP A 389 -7.18 -40.29 7.95
N ARG A 390 -7.47 -41.01 9.05
CA ARG A 390 -8.63 -40.72 9.89
C ARG A 390 -8.33 -39.55 10.80
N VAL A 391 -9.07 -38.45 10.60
CA VAL A 391 -9.02 -37.30 11.52
C VAL A 391 -9.96 -37.60 12.69
N PRO A 392 -9.46 -37.55 13.95
CA PRO A 392 -10.30 -37.79 15.12
C PRO A 392 -11.45 -36.78 15.16
N ARG A 393 -12.62 -37.24 15.62
CA ARG A 393 -13.85 -36.40 15.73
C ARG A 393 -13.60 -35.16 16.57
N TRP A 394 -12.85 -35.29 17.69
CA TRP A 394 -12.54 -34.14 18.54
C TRP A 394 -11.74 -33.03 17.81
N LEU A 395 -10.82 -33.38 16.91
CA LEU A 395 -10.04 -32.41 16.17
C LEU A 395 -10.89 -31.65 15.15
N ARG A 396 -11.88 -32.32 14.54
CA ARG A 396 -12.85 -31.69 13.65
C ARG A 396 -13.76 -30.74 14.41
N ILE A 397 -14.25 -31.17 15.61
CA ILE A 397 -15.05 -30.31 16.48
C ILE A 397 -14.21 -29.09 16.94
N ALA A 398 -12.98 -29.34 17.42
CA ALA A 398 -12.09 -28.25 17.82
C ALA A 398 -11.81 -27.26 16.70
N SER A 399 -11.64 -27.73 15.46
CA SER A 399 -11.50 -26.85 14.29
C SER A 399 -12.77 -26.08 13.99
N GLY A 400 -13.95 -26.70 14.15
CA GLY A 400 -15.24 -26.01 14.02
C GLY A 400 -15.44 -24.93 15.08
N VAL A 401 -15.06 -25.21 16.34
CA VAL A 401 -15.09 -24.22 17.42
C VAL A 401 -14.09 -23.08 17.15
N ALA A 402 -12.87 -23.43 16.72
CA ALA A 402 -11.86 -22.43 16.35
C ALA A 402 -12.32 -21.54 15.19
N ALA A 403 -13.01 -22.12 14.20
CA ALA A 403 -13.60 -21.39 13.09
C ALA A 403 -14.66 -20.40 13.60
N ALA A 404 -15.63 -20.88 14.40
CA ALA A 404 -16.68 -20.05 14.95
C ALA A 404 -16.12 -18.91 15.83
N ALA A 405 -15.13 -19.23 16.67
CA ALA A 405 -14.43 -18.23 17.48
C ALA A 405 -13.67 -17.21 16.62
N GLY A 406 -13.04 -17.66 15.52
CA GLY A 406 -12.37 -16.80 14.57
C GLY A 406 -13.32 -15.84 13.84
N PHE A 407 -14.49 -16.33 13.37
CA PHE A 407 -15.52 -15.49 12.77
C PHE A 407 -16.05 -14.45 13.78
N ALA A 408 -16.35 -14.90 15.02
CA ALA A 408 -16.80 -14.00 16.08
C ALA A 408 -15.72 -12.95 16.41
N ALA A 409 -14.46 -13.36 16.52
CA ALA A 409 -13.34 -12.45 16.77
C ALA A 409 -13.15 -11.44 15.64
N ALA A 410 -13.27 -11.85 14.38
CA ALA A 410 -13.16 -10.96 13.24
C ALA A 410 -14.26 -9.88 13.28
N ILE A 411 -15.52 -10.27 13.54
CA ILE A 411 -16.64 -9.34 13.68
C ILE A 411 -16.41 -8.38 14.85
N LEU A 412 -15.97 -8.89 16.03
CA LEU A 412 -15.69 -8.07 17.20
C LEU A 412 -14.53 -7.07 16.98
N ILE A 413 -13.49 -7.48 16.24
CA ILE A 413 -12.36 -6.60 15.88
C ILE A 413 -12.87 -5.43 15.02
N VAL A 414 -13.71 -5.72 14.03
CA VAL A 414 -14.30 -4.68 13.16
C VAL A 414 -15.23 -3.77 13.97
N GLN A 415 -16.06 -4.30 14.85
CA GLN A 415 -16.98 -3.49 15.67
C GLN A 415 -16.29 -2.57 16.68
N ARG A 416 -15.02 -2.85 17.03
CA ARG A 416 -14.25 -2.01 17.95
C ARG A 416 -13.67 -0.74 17.32
N HIS A 417 -13.90 -0.53 16.05
CA HIS A 417 -13.48 0.65 15.30
C HIS A 417 -12.03 1.09 15.62
N GLY A 418 -11.09 0.86 14.72
CA GLY A 418 -9.72 1.28 14.95
C GLY A 418 -8.73 0.79 13.89
N SER A 419 -7.49 1.23 13.99
CA SER A 419 -6.40 0.90 13.05
C SER A 419 -6.12 -0.62 12.91
N PHE A 420 -6.57 -1.44 13.86
CA PHE A 420 -6.44 -2.89 13.84
C PHE A 420 -7.60 -3.61 13.13
N ALA A 421 -8.61 -2.90 12.62
CA ALA A 421 -9.76 -3.53 11.94
C ALA A 421 -9.32 -4.45 10.78
N PHE A 422 -8.25 -4.13 10.09
CA PHE A 422 -7.70 -4.99 9.05
C PHE A 422 -7.14 -6.33 9.56
N ALA A 423 -6.78 -6.46 10.84
CA ALA A 423 -6.38 -7.75 11.40
C ALA A 423 -7.51 -8.77 11.35
N ALA A 424 -8.77 -8.30 11.32
CA ALA A 424 -9.95 -9.15 11.15
C ALA A 424 -9.86 -10.01 9.88
N VAL A 425 -9.33 -9.50 8.78
CA VAL A 425 -9.20 -10.23 7.51
C VAL A 425 -8.25 -11.42 7.66
N VAL A 426 -7.13 -11.24 8.37
CA VAL A 426 -6.17 -12.34 8.64
C VAL A 426 -6.78 -13.40 9.54
N VAL A 427 -7.54 -12.97 10.57
CA VAL A 427 -8.25 -13.87 11.48
C VAL A 427 -9.34 -14.64 10.73
N LEU A 428 -10.05 -13.96 9.83
CA LEU A 428 -11.11 -14.56 9.01
C LEU A 428 -10.56 -15.63 8.08
N LEU A 429 -9.46 -15.34 7.36
CA LEU A 429 -8.77 -16.35 6.54
C LEU A 429 -8.34 -17.58 7.36
N GLY A 430 -7.86 -17.38 8.58
CA GLY A 430 -7.56 -18.47 9.51
C GLY A 430 -8.82 -19.28 9.89
N ALA A 431 -9.94 -18.60 10.14
CA ALA A 431 -11.23 -19.21 10.44
C ALA A 431 -11.76 -20.03 9.25
N GLU A 432 -11.59 -19.55 8.04
CA GLU A 432 -11.97 -20.25 6.79
C GLU A 432 -11.15 -21.52 6.59
N ILE A 433 -9.83 -21.45 6.80
CA ILE A 433 -8.97 -22.64 6.76
C ILE A 433 -9.45 -23.68 7.80
N ALA A 434 -9.78 -23.21 9.02
CA ALA A 434 -10.29 -24.08 10.08
C ALA A 434 -11.69 -24.66 9.71
N THR A 435 -12.55 -23.87 9.07
CA THR A 435 -13.86 -24.33 8.54
C THR A 435 -13.67 -25.40 7.48
N GLY A 436 -12.77 -25.19 6.52
CA GLY A 436 -12.44 -26.16 5.48
C GLY A 436 -11.90 -27.47 6.06
N PHE A 437 -11.17 -27.40 7.17
CA PHE A 437 -10.71 -28.59 7.89
C PHE A 437 -11.84 -29.29 8.64
N ALA A 438 -12.72 -28.56 9.30
CA ALA A 438 -13.88 -29.10 9.99
C ALA A 438 -14.86 -29.78 9.01
N LEU A 439 -15.09 -29.17 7.85
CA LEU A 439 -15.98 -29.64 6.79
C LEU A 439 -15.31 -30.56 5.77
N ARG A 440 -14.15 -31.13 6.09
CA ARG A 440 -13.39 -31.98 5.16
C ARG A 440 -14.22 -33.12 4.56
N GLY A 441 -15.06 -33.79 5.37
CA GLY A 441 -15.91 -34.88 4.89
C GLY A 441 -16.96 -34.42 3.86
N PRO A 442 -17.79 -33.41 4.18
CA PRO A 442 -18.72 -32.80 3.25
C PRO A 442 -18.08 -32.29 1.97
N ILE A 443 -16.93 -31.64 2.06
CA ILE A 443 -16.18 -31.14 0.89
C ILE A 443 -15.80 -32.27 -0.06
N VAL A 444 -15.22 -33.36 0.46
CA VAL A 444 -14.87 -34.54 -0.36
C VAL A 444 -16.10 -35.20 -0.93
N ALA A 445 -17.18 -35.32 -0.18
CA ALA A 445 -18.44 -35.89 -0.65
C ALA A 445 -19.06 -35.03 -1.78
N ALA A 446 -19.08 -33.71 -1.63
CA ALA A 446 -19.55 -32.79 -2.66
C ALA A 446 -18.69 -32.89 -3.94
N THR A 447 -17.37 -32.98 -3.80
CA THR A 447 -16.45 -33.15 -4.93
C THR A 447 -16.73 -34.47 -5.67
N ALA A 448 -16.98 -35.56 -4.94
CA ALA A 448 -17.34 -36.86 -5.53
C ALA A 448 -18.71 -36.80 -6.21
N ALA A 449 -19.69 -36.15 -5.63
CA ALA A 449 -21.02 -35.95 -6.21
C ALA A 449 -20.91 -35.16 -7.53
N THR A 450 -20.16 -34.06 -7.54
CA THR A 450 -19.92 -33.24 -8.74
C THR A 450 -19.24 -34.05 -9.84
N ALA A 451 -18.23 -34.85 -9.52
CA ALA A 451 -17.56 -35.71 -10.49
C ALA A 451 -18.52 -36.78 -11.11
N ARG A 452 -19.54 -37.26 -10.37
CA ARG A 452 -20.62 -38.12 -10.90
C ARG A 452 -21.49 -37.36 -11.91
N VAL A 453 -21.86 -36.11 -11.61
CA VAL A 453 -22.63 -35.24 -12.51
C VAL A 453 -21.88 -35.07 -13.84
N PHE A 454 -20.56 -34.91 -13.80
CA PHE A 454 -19.72 -34.87 -15.00
C PHE A 454 -19.49 -36.24 -15.64
N GLY A 455 -20.26 -37.24 -15.23
CA GLY A 455 -20.39 -38.55 -15.91
C GLY A 455 -19.26 -39.53 -15.60
N SER A 456 -18.58 -39.44 -14.45
CA SER A 456 -17.55 -40.43 -14.06
C SER A 456 -17.74 -40.98 -12.65
N VAL A 457 -18.39 -42.15 -12.57
CA VAL A 457 -18.52 -42.89 -11.30
C VAL A 457 -17.15 -43.33 -10.80
N VAL A 458 -16.24 -43.67 -11.68
CA VAL A 458 -14.86 -44.07 -11.34
C VAL A 458 -14.10 -42.90 -10.71
N ALA A 459 -14.21 -41.68 -11.25
CA ALA A 459 -13.62 -40.50 -10.64
C ALA A 459 -14.17 -40.26 -9.23
N ALA A 460 -15.46 -40.40 -9.02
CA ALA A 460 -16.10 -40.28 -7.71
C ALA A 460 -15.59 -41.30 -6.69
N ALA A 461 -15.45 -42.59 -7.13
CA ALA A 461 -14.89 -43.64 -6.30
C ALA A 461 -13.44 -43.35 -5.94
N THR A 462 -12.68 -42.77 -6.86
CA THR A 462 -11.29 -42.41 -6.65
C THR A 462 -11.14 -41.22 -5.66
N ILE A 463 -11.99 -40.22 -5.75
CA ILE A 463 -12.07 -39.08 -4.83
C ILE A 463 -12.29 -39.59 -3.38
N THR A 464 -13.21 -40.54 -3.20
CA THR A 464 -13.52 -41.09 -1.88
C THR A 464 -12.41 -41.97 -1.30
N ARG A 465 -11.56 -42.58 -2.15
CA ARG A 465 -10.39 -43.39 -1.72
C ARG A 465 -9.19 -42.53 -1.30
N ALA A 466 -9.06 -41.31 -1.81
CA ALA A 466 -7.95 -40.40 -1.47
C ALA A 466 -8.43 -39.05 -0.88
N PRO A 467 -9.21 -39.06 0.21
CA PRO A 467 -9.96 -37.91 0.70
C PRO A 467 -9.04 -36.74 1.12
N ARG A 468 -7.86 -37.05 1.60
CA ARG A 468 -6.91 -36.06 2.08
C ARG A 468 -6.31 -35.23 0.94
N ARG A 469 -5.92 -35.92 -0.12
CA ARG A 469 -5.35 -35.26 -1.30
C ARG A 469 -6.39 -34.36 -1.97
N VAL A 470 -7.59 -34.91 -2.18
CA VAL A 470 -8.70 -34.15 -2.78
C VAL A 470 -9.04 -32.92 -1.94
N TRP A 471 -9.17 -33.06 -0.64
CA TRP A 471 -9.40 -31.95 0.27
C TRP A 471 -8.30 -30.88 0.15
N ALA A 472 -7.03 -31.28 0.20
CA ALA A 472 -5.92 -30.32 0.10
C ALA A 472 -5.94 -29.55 -1.23
N THR A 473 -6.28 -30.24 -2.33
CA THR A 473 -6.36 -29.60 -3.66
C THR A 473 -7.56 -28.65 -3.74
N VAL A 474 -8.74 -29.05 -3.22
CA VAL A 474 -9.92 -28.19 -3.13
C VAL A 474 -9.64 -26.94 -2.28
N MET A 475 -8.96 -27.11 -1.14
CA MET A 475 -8.59 -25.98 -0.28
C MET A 475 -7.60 -25.04 -0.96
N THR A 476 -6.68 -25.56 -1.78
CA THR A 476 -5.77 -24.71 -2.57
C THR A 476 -6.55 -23.84 -3.56
N VAL A 477 -7.54 -24.44 -4.25
CA VAL A 477 -8.43 -23.70 -5.18
C VAL A 477 -9.27 -22.68 -4.42
N LEU A 478 -9.88 -23.11 -3.29
CA LEU A 478 -10.70 -22.24 -2.44
C LEU A 478 -9.92 -20.99 -2.02
N ILE A 479 -8.73 -21.15 -1.43
CA ILE A 479 -7.91 -20.02 -0.96
C ILE A 479 -7.51 -19.10 -2.13
N ALA A 480 -7.15 -19.68 -3.29
CA ALA A 480 -6.82 -18.88 -4.47
C ALA A 480 -8.02 -18.05 -4.95
N VAL A 481 -9.24 -18.63 -4.92
CA VAL A 481 -10.47 -17.91 -5.30
C VAL A 481 -10.83 -16.86 -4.27
N VAL A 482 -10.83 -17.20 -2.97
CA VAL A 482 -11.07 -16.23 -1.86
C VAL A 482 -10.17 -15.02 -2.04
N THR A 483 -8.87 -15.27 -2.11
CA THR A 483 -7.87 -14.21 -2.22
C THR A 483 -8.11 -13.33 -3.45
N THR A 484 -8.41 -13.94 -4.60
CA THR A 484 -8.66 -13.19 -5.86
C THR A 484 -9.96 -12.38 -5.76
N VAL A 485 -11.04 -12.97 -5.23
CA VAL A 485 -12.34 -12.30 -5.05
C VAL A 485 -12.22 -11.11 -4.11
N VAL A 486 -11.57 -11.31 -2.96
CA VAL A 486 -11.35 -10.22 -1.98
C VAL A 486 -10.63 -9.06 -2.62
N ILE A 487 -9.50 -9.29 -3.28
CA ILE A 487 -8.66 -8.21 -3.79
C ILE A 487 -9.32 -7.48 -4.96
N MET A 488 -9.83 -8.23 -5.94
CA MET A 488 -10.50 -7.61 -7.08
C MET A 488 -11.82 -6.96 -6.66
N GLY A 489 -12.57 -7.62 -5.77
CA GLY A 489 -13.85 -7.11 -5.27
C GLY A 489 -13.67 -5.84 -4.44
N THR A 490 -12.79 -5.87 -3.44
CA THR A 490 -12.53 -4.69 -2.59
C THR A 490 -11.92 -3.53 -3.36
N SER A 491 -11.05 -3.80 -4.34
CA SER A 491 -10.52 -2.76 -5.23
C SER A 491 -11.64 -2.10 -6.05
N ALA A 492 -12.56 -2.90 -6.60
CA ALA A 492 -13.69 -2.40 -7.36
C ALA A 492 -14.68 -1.61 -6.48
N ASP A 493 -14.99 -2.11 -5.29
CA ASP A 493 -15.85 -1.43 -4.31
C ASP A 493 -15.26 -0.09 -3.89
N MET A 494 -13.97 -0.05 -3.60
CA MET A 494 -13.26 1.16 -3.21
C MET A 494 -13.24 2.22 -4.31
N ILE A 495 -12.91 1.82 -5.56
CA ILE A 495 -12.90 2.73 -6.70
C ILE A 495 -14.32 3.22 -7.00
N SER A 496 -15.34 2.35 -6.95
CA SER A 496 -16.72 2.75 -7.21
C SER A 496 -17.28 3.69 -6.14
N SER A 497 -16.94 3.46 -4.87
CA SER A 497 -17.33 4.30 -3.75
C SER A 497 -16.63 5.65 -3.79
N ALA A 498 -15.33 5.68 -4.07
CA ALA A 498 -14.59 6.92 -4.28
C ALA A 498 -15.15 7.72 -5.48
N ARG A 499 -15.50 7.02 -6.57
CA ARG A 499 -16.16 7.69 -7.70
C ARG A 499 -17.50 8.33 -7.33
N ALA A 500 -18.30 7.65 -6.53
CA ALA A 500 -19.58 8.17 -6.07
C ALA A 500 -19.41 9.42 -5.21
N LEU A 501 -18.37 9.49 -4.37
CA LEU A 501 -18.03 10.67 -3.58
C LEU A 501 -17.62 11.85 -4.47
N PHE A 502 -16.76 11.59 -5.45
CA PHE A 502 -16.14 12.65 -6.24
C PHE A 502 -16.90 13.02 -7.52
N VAL A 503 -17.98 12.33 -7.86
CA VAL A 503 -18.72 12.58 -9.10
C VAL A 503 -19.23 14.02 -9.23
N SER A 504 -19.47 14.72 -8.13
CA SER A 504 -19.90 16.12 -8.12
C SER A 504 -18.90 17.08 -8.79
N VAL A 505 -17.61 16.73 -8.86
CA VAL A 505 -16.57 17.52 -9.54
C VAL A 505 -16.89 17.70 -11.03
N THR A 506 -17.58 16.72 -11.62
CA THR A 506 -18.04 16.80 -13.01
C THR A 506 -19.15 17.84 -13.24
N GLY A 507 -19.69 18.44 -12.17
CA GLY A 507 -20.64 19.53 -12.23
C GLY A 507 -20.04 20.88 -12.65
N ALA A 508 -18.70 21.01 -12.67
CA ALA A 508 -18.01 22.07 -13.37
C ALA A 508 -17.58 21.59 -14.75
N ASP A 509 -17.88 22.36 -15.80
CA ASP A 509 -17.58 21.95 -17.17
C ASP A 509 -16.11 22.09 -17.51
N VAL A 510 -15.44 23.11 -16.96
CA VAL A 510 -14.00 23.34 -17.15
C VAL A 510 -13.35 23.73 -15.81
N TRP A 511 -12.15 23.23 -15.59
CA TRP A 511 -11.29 23.56 -14.46
C TRP A 511 -10.02 24.22 -14.96
N VAL A 512 -9.52 25.21 -14.21
CA VAL A 512 -8.23 25.86 -14.47
C VAL A 512 -7.40 25.81 -13.19
N SER A 513 -6.18 25.31 -13.28
CA SER A 513 -5.22 25.31 -12.16
C SER A 513 -3.79 25.50 -12.66
N ALA A 514 -2.87 25.88 -11.77
CA ALA A 514 -1.44 25.89 -12.09
C ALA A 514 -0.84 24.48 -11.99
N ASP A 515 -1.50 23.57 -11.30
CA ASP A 515 -1.11 22.19 -11.08
C ASP A 515 -1.83 21.21 -12.02
N ALA A 516 -1.20 20.06 -12.27
CA ALA A 516 -1.79 18.98 -13.07
C ALA A 516 -3.04 18.37 -12.38
N PRO A 517 -4.00 17.79 -13.13
CA PRO A 517 -5.25 17.27 -12.57
C PRO A 517 -5.07 16.14 -11.55
N ASP A 518 -3.93 15.44 -11.54
CA ASP A 518 -3.58 14.36 -10.62
C ASP A 518 -2.79 14.82 -9.38
N THR A 519 -2.73 16.14 -9.17
CA THR A 519 -2.14 16.79 -8.00
C THR A 519 -3.18 17.67 -7.29
N TYR A 520 -2.91 18.06 -6.05
CA TYR A 520 -3.71 19.08 -5.38
C TYR A 520 -3.36 20.44 -5.97
N PRO A 521 -4.37 21.26 -6.36
CA PRO A 521 -4.13 22.57 -6.92
C PRO A 521 -3.76 23.56 -5.82
N THR A 522 -2.49 23.59 -5.45
CA THR A 522 -1.95 24.47 -4.39
C THR A 522 -1.09 25.61 -4.92
N ASP A 523 -0.63 25.53 -6.18
CA ASP A 523 0.14 26.58 -6.80
C ASP A 523 -0.77 27.75 -7.21
N ARG A 524 -0.25 28.97 -7.10
CA ARG A 524 -1.03 30.19 -7.24
C ARG A 524 -1.39 30.50 -8.68
N LEU A 525 -2.63 30.93 -8.91
CA LEU A 525 -3.10 31.50 -10.16
C LEU A 525 -3.03 33.01 -10.12
N PRO A 526 -2.65 33.71 -11.23
CA PRO A 526 -2.74 35.14 -11.33
C PRO A 526 -4.19 35.63 -11.15
N GLY A 527 -4.39 36.68 -10.35
CA GLY A 527 -5.71 37.22 -10.07
C GLY A 527 -6.47 37.68 -11.33
N GLU A 528 -5.77 38.17 -12.33
CA GLU A 528 -6.30 38.62 -13.61
C GLU A 528 -6.93 37.50 -14.44
N LEU A 529 -6.61 36.25 -14.17
CA LEU A 529 -7.19 35.09 -14.85
C LEU A 529 -8.70 34.96 -14.62
N VAL A 530 -9.21 35.44 -13.51
CA VAL A 530 -10.66 35.41 -13.22
C VAL A 530 -11.42 36.21 -14.25
N ASP A 531 -11.00 37.46 -14.51
CA ASP A 531 -11.66 38.36 -15.45
C ASP A 531 -11.43 37.90 -16.90
N THR A 532 -10.23 37.41 -17.20
CA THR A 532 -9.88 36.83 -18.51
C THR A 532 -10.81 35.66 -18.86
N VAL A 533 -10.97 34.72 -17.92
CA VAL A 533 -11.81 33.53 -18.12
C VAL A 533 -13.30 33.90 -18.11
N ALA A 534 -13.73 34.84 -17.28
CA ALA A 534 -15.11 35.30 -17.25
C ALA A 534 -15.55 35.98 -18.55
N ALA A 535 -14.61 36.60 -19.27
CA ALA A 535 -14.86 37.24 -20.56
C ALA A 535 -14.95 36.24 -21.73
N VAL A 536 -14.62 34.97 -21.55
CA VAL A 536 -14.68 33.94 -22.61
C VAL A 536 -16.15 33.69 -23.02
N PRO A 537 -16.48 33.76 -24.32
CA PRO A 537 -17.83 33.47 -24.77
C PRO A 537 -18.30 32.07 -24.40
N GLY A 538 -19.50 31.98 -23.83
CA GLY A 538 -20.04 30.69 -23.37
C GLY A 538 -19.80 30.37 -21.89
N VAL A 539 -19.09 31.20 -21.15
CA VAL A 539 -18.96 31.12 -19.69
C VAL A 539 -20.19 31.73 -19.03
N ALA A 540 -20.89 30.93 -18.20
CA ALA A 540 -22.01 31.43 -17.40
C ALA A 540 -21.57 31.90 -16.02
N ARG A 541 -20.60 31.19 -15.42
CA ARG A 541 -20.14 31.45 -14.05
C ARG A 541 -18.71 30.93 -13.85
N VAL A 542 -17.92 31.71 -13.13
CA VAL A 542 -16.61 31.33 -12.63
C VAL A 542 -16.70 31.24 -11.11
N VAL A 543 -16.38 30.06 -10.56
CA VAL A 543 -16.26 29.81 -9.11
C VAL A 543 -14.78 29.81 -8.74
N GLN A 544 -14.43 30.65 -7.79
CA GLN A 544 -13.07 30.79 -7.29
C GLN A 544 -12.83 29.81 -6.14
N GLY A 545 -11.68 29.16 -6.15
CA GLY A 545 -11.24 28.27 -5.09
C GLY A 545 -9.77 28.44 -4.73
N ALA A 546 -9.45 28.08 -3.51
CA ALA A 546 -8.08 28.03 -3.02
C ALA A 546 -7.89 26.79 -2.15
N PHE A 547 -6.88 26.00 -2.48
CA PHE A 547 -6.37 24.91 -1.66
C PHE A 547 -5.06 25.32 -0.99
N GLY A 548 -4.84 24.85 0.22
CA GLY A 548 -3.60 25.04 0.95
C GLY A 548 -3.44 24.00 2.04
N PHE A 549 -2.25 23.90 2.61
CA PHE A 549 -2.03 23.02 3.75
C PHE A 549 -1.96 23.84 5.02
N ALA A 550 -2.50 23.28 6.10
CA ALA A 550 -2.41 23.82 7.44
C ALA A 550 -2.02 22.75 8.45
N VAL A 551 -1.61 23.17 9.63
CA VAL A 551 -1.35 22.27 10.75
C VAL A 551 -2.37 22.55 11.85
N VAL A 552 -3.16 21.55 12.20
CA VAL A 552 -4.20 21.62 13.24
C VAL A 552 -4.03 20.47 14.21
N GLY A 553 -3.95 20.75 15.50
CA GLY A 553 -3.73 19.71 16.51
C GLY A 553 -2.44 18.90 16.31
N GLY A 554 -1.41 19.50 15.71
CA GLY A 554 -0.17 18.79 15.37
C GLY A 554 -0.22 17.97 14.08
N THR A 555 -1.34 17.93 13.39
CA THR A 555 -1.58 17.14 12.16
C THR A 555 -1.63 18.06 10.95
N ARG A 556 -0.99 17.65 9.84
CA ARG A 556 -1.10 18.36 8.55
C ARG A 556 -2.43 18.04 7.91
N VAL A 557 -3.20 19.07 7.57
CA VAL A 557 -4.53 18.99 6.97
C VAL A 557 -4.58 19.86 5.71
N MET A 558 -5.50 19.57 4.82
CA MET A 558 -5.78 20.41 3.66
C MET A 558 -6.87 21.42 4.02
N LEU A 559 -6.64 22.68 3.68
CA LEU A 559 -7.67 23.71 3.66
C LEU A 559 -8.29 23.75 2.28
N ASP A 560 -9.60 23.74 2.22
CA ASP A 560 -10.39 23.74 1.01
C ASP A 560 -11.36 24.91 1.08
N GLY A 561 -11.08 25.99 0.33
CA GLY A 561 -11.84 27.24 0.35
C GLY A 561 -12.46 27.57 -0.99
N PHE A 562 -13.79 27.62 -1.07
CA PHE A 562 -14.50 28.00 -2.29
C PHE A 562 -15.45 29.17 -2.08
N SER A 563 -15.68 29.90 -3.18
CA SER A 563 -16.83 30.78 -3.30
C SER A 563 -18.13 29.99 -3.55
N GLY A 564 -19.27 30.63 -3.46
CA GLY A 564 -20.58 29.96 -3.62
C GLY A 564 -20.75 29.29 -4.98
N GLY A 565 -21.33 28.09 -4.96
CA GLY A 565 -21.67 27.32 -6.17
C GLY A 565 -20.59 26.34 -6.62
N SER A 566 -19.62 25.98 -5.75
CA SER A 566 -18.58 25.00 -6.01
C SER A 566 -19.15 23.62 -6.36
N ALA A 567 -18.46 22.95 -7.28
CA ALA A 567 -18.66 21.54 -7.64
C ALA A 567 -17.88 20.60 -6.71
N ASP A 568 -17.10 21.14 -5.77
CA ASP A 568 -16.31 20.35 -4.86
C ASP A 568 -17.17 19.42 -3.99
N PRO A 569 -16.79 18.14 -3.81
CA PRO A 569 -17.56 17.15 -3.07
C PRO A 569 -17.86 17.54 -1.63
N LEU A 570 -16.92 18.19 -0.96
CA LEU A 570 -17.06 18.60 0.43
C LEU A 570 -18.23 19.59 0.61
N TYR A 571 -18.36 20.55 -0.31
CA TYR A 571 -19.47 21.50 -0.29
C TYR A 571 -20.78 20.92 -0.83
N ARG A 572 -20.70 19.96 -1.74
CA ARG A 572 -21.89 19.28 -2.30
C ARG A 572 -22.54 18.33 -1.30
N ALA A 573 -21.76 17.78 -0.38
CA ALA A 573 -22.28 16.94 0.71
C ALA A 573 -23.04 17.72 1.79
N LEU A 574 -22.96 19.08 1.79
CA LEU A 574 -23.61 19.93 2.78
C LEU A 574 -25.06 20.23 2.39
N ASP A 575 -25.94 20.27 3.39
CA ASP A 575 -27.27 20.84 3.26
C ASP A 575 -27.19 22.34 2.97
N PRO A 576 -28.21 22.91 2.30
CA PRO A 576 -28.20 24.33 1.95
C PRO A 576 -27.95 25.29 3.12
N PRO A 577 -28.54 25.09 4.33
CA PRO A 577 -28.24 25.91 5.51
C PRO A 577 -26.80 25.80 6.00
N GLN A 578 -26.24 24.59 6.02
CA GLN A 578 -24.84 24.34 6.40
C GLN A 578 -23.89 24.98 5.41
N ARG A 579 -24.14 24.85 4.12
CA ARG A 579 -23.34 25.46 3.06
C ARG A 579 -23.35 26.97 3.17
N ALA A 580 -24.51 27.59 3.40
CA ALA A 580 -24.60 29.02 3.65
C ALA A 580 -23.84 29.43 4.89
N ALA A 581 -23.90 28.65 5.98
CA ALA A 581 -23.17 28.92 7.21
C ALA A 581 -21.64 28.89 7.01
N VAL A 582 -21.11 27.93 6.19
CA VAL A 582 -19.67 27.91 5.86
C VAL A 582 -19.28 29.14 5.06
N LEU A 583 -20.04 29.47 4.02
CA LEU A 583 -19.74 30.61 3.15
C LEU A 583 -19.84 31.96 3.87
N ASP A 584 -20.72 32.07 4.87
CA ASP A 584 -20.85 33.24 5.74
C ASP A 584 -19.79 33.31 6.86
N GLY A 585 -18.97 32.26 7.01
CA GLY A 585 -17.94 32.20 8.03
C GLY A 585 -18.42 31.89 9.45
N ARG A 586 -19.62 31.32 9.59
CA ARG A 586 -20.17 30.93 10.90
C ARG A 586 -19.56 29.68 11.47
N GLY A 587 -18.77 28.94 10.69
CA GLY A 587 -18.05 27.74 11.11
C GLY A 587 -17.33 27.07 9.94
N VAL A 588 -16.75 25.93 10.23
CA VAL A 588 -16.01 25.09 9.28
C VAL A 588 -16.63 23.71 9.21
N VAL A 589 -16.31 23.00 8.14
CA VAL A 589 -16.67 21.59 7.94
C VAL A 589 -15.39 20.77 7.99
N LEU A 590 -15.40 19.67 8.71
CA LEU A 590 -14.28 18.74 8.77
C LEU A 590 -14.63 17.45 8.06
N THR A 591 -13.61 16.80 7.55
CA THR A 591 -13.75 15.41 7.13
C THR A 591 -13.83 14.48 8.35
N GLN A 592 -14.53 13.35 8.24
CA GLN A 592 -14.77 12.42 9.34
C GLN A 592 -13.46 11.91 9.97
N ASN A 593 -12.44 11.62 9.13
CA ASN A 593 -11.12 11.21 9.60
C ASN A 593 -10.43 12.27 10.43
N LEU A 594 -10.55 13.54 10.04
CA LEU A 594 -9.98 14.64 10.80
C LEU A 594 -10.71 14.82 12.13
N GLY A 595 -12.05 14.74 12.13
CA GLY A 595 -12.85 14.77 13.35
C GLY A 595 -12.45 13.66 14.33
N ALA A 596 -12.29 12.44 13.82
CA ALA A 596 -11.84 11.29 14.62
C ALA A 596 -10.39 11.48 15.14
N ALA A 597 -9.47 11.96 14.32
CA ALA A 597 -8.07 12.19 14.70
C ALA A 597 -7.93 13.29 15.77
N LEU A 598 -8.76 14.33 15.71
CA LEU A 598 -8.77 15.44 16.66
C LEU A 598 -9.72 15.19 17.87
N GLY A 599 -10.53 14.13 17.85
CA GLY A 599 -11.53 13.85 18.87
C GLY A 599 -12.70 14.85 18.88
N VAL A 600 -13.01 15.51 17.76
CA VAL A 600 -13.99 16.59 17.62
C VAL A 600 -15.24 16.09 16.90
N ARG A 601 -16.40 16.55 17.35
CA ARG A 601 -17.72 16.21 16.79
C ARG A 601 -18.42 17.44 16.20
N ALA A 602 -19.46 17.22 15.43
CA ALA A 602 -20.35 18.29 14.97
C ALA A 602 -20.95 19.05 16.17
N GLY A 603 -20.86 20.37 16.13
CA GLY A 603 -21.27 21.28 17.21
C GLY A 603 -20.14 21.68 18.17
N ASP A 604 -19.01 20.98 18.16
CA ASP A 604 -17.85 21.33 19.00
C ASP A 604 -17.14 22.58 18.46
N ARG A 605 -16.26 23.13 19.30
CA ARG A 605 -15.36 24.24 18.92
C ARG A 605 -13.96 23.72 18.65
N LEU A 606 -13.36 24.17 17.58
CA LEU A 606 -12.00 23.84 17.16
C LEU A 606 -11.14 25.11 17.23
N GLN A 607 -9.96 24.98 17.82
CA GLN A 607 -8.96 26.04 17.81
C GLN A 607 -8.05 25.89 16.58
N LEU A 608 -8.17 26.82 15.65
CA LEU A 608 -7.29 26.91 14.48
C LEU A 608 -6.15 27.87 14.80
N GLN A 609 -4.93 27.44 14.52
CA GLN A 609 -3.77 28.33 14.54
C GLN A 609 -3.70 29.06 13.19
N THR A 610 -3.63 30.38 13.25
CA THR A 610 -3.55 31.22 12.06
C THR A 610 -2.36 32.17 12.16
N PRO A 611 -1.83 32.69 11.04
CA PRO A 611 -0.74 33.69 11.08
C PRO A 611 -1.07 34.93 11.92
N ASN A 612 -2.35 35.20 12.11
CA ASN A 612 -2.86 36.34 12.91
C ASN A 612 -3.21 35.97 14.36
N GLY A 613 -2.81 34.77 14.82
CA GLY A 613 -3.10 34.24 16.15
C GLY A 613 -4.15 33.12 16.14
N PRO A 614 -4.36 32.48 17.31
CA PRO A 614 -5.32 31.39 17.43
C PRO A 614 -6.75 31.88 17.27
N ARG A 615 -7.56 31.12 16.55
CA ARG A 615 -8.98 31.42 16.28
C ARG A 615 -9.85 30.23 16.64
N GLU A 616 -10.88 30.48 17.43
CA GLU A 616 -11.88 29.49 17.78
C GLU A 616 -13.00 29.48 16.73
N VAL A 617 -13.30 28.31 16.15
CA VAL A 617 -14.32 28.14 15.12
C VAL A 617 -15.28 27.02 15.48
N ALA A 618 -16.57 27.15 15.11
CA ALA A 618 -17.54 26.08 15.30
C ALA A 618 -17.37 25.02 14.20
N VAL A 619 -17.42 23.74 14.55
CA VAL A 619 -17.49 22.62 13.62
C VAL A 619 -18.95 22.38 13.27
N LEU A 620 -19.36 22.74 12.07
CA LEU A 620 -20.77 22.65 11.65
C LEU A 620 -21.22 21.23 11.41
N THR A 621 -20.37 20.42 10.77
CA THR A 621 -20.65 19.03 10.48
C THR A 621 -19.36 18.27 10.10
N LEU A 622 -19.43 16.92 10.13
CA LEU A 622 -18.38 16.04 9.64
C LEU A 622 -18.88 15.36 8.37
N VAL A 623 -18.09 15.43 7.29
CA VAL A 623 -18.46 14.84 5.99
C VAL A 623 -17.51 13.70 5.61
N PRO A 624 -18.00 12.66 4.95
CA PRO A 624 -17.15 11.64 4.36
C PRO A 624 -16.39 12.24 3.18
N TYR A 625 -15.07 12.16 3.21
CA TYR A 625 -14.21 12.65 2.14
C TYR A 625 -12.90 11.89 2.13
N PHE A 626 -12.48 11.41 0.96
CA PHE A 626 -11.20 10.76 0.82
C PHE A 626 -10.11 11.80 0.54
N SER A 627 -9.06 11.79 1.35
CA SER A 627 -7.87 12.62 1.17
C SER A 627 -6.61 11.76 1.36
N THR A 628 -5.56 12.05 0.61
CA THR A 628 -4.23 11.44 0.83
C THR A 628 -3.49 12.03 2.03
N VAL A 629 -3.99 13.13 2.59
CA VAL A 629 -3.60 13.69 3.89
C VAL A 629 -4.62 13.26 4.95
N ILE A 630 -4.30 13.44 6.24
CA ILE A 630 -5.14 12.95 7.35
C ILE A 630 -6.54 13.54 7.32
N GLY A 631 -6.74 14.73 6.73
CA GLY A 631 -8.06 15.28 6.56
C GLY A 631 -8.11 16.64 5.89
N THR A 632 -9.33 17.10 5.64
CA THR A 632 -9.60 18.37 4.96
C THR A 632 -10.55 19.21 5.81
N ILE A 633 -10.32 20.52 5.82
CA ILE A 633 -11.17 21.53 6.43
C ILE A 633 -11.82 22.36 5.32
N GLY A 634 -13.14 22.29 5.19
CA GLY A 634 -13.91 23.16 4.32
C GLY A 634 -14.22 24.48 4.97
N ILE A 635 -13.88 25.58 4.32
CA ILE A 635 -13.99 26.95 4.81
C ILE A 635 -14.43 27.88 3.68
N GLY A 636 -15.20 28.93 3.98
CA GLY A 636 -15.53 29.94 2.94
C GLY A 636 -14.26 30.63 2.43
N LEU A 637 -14.17 30.88 1.13
CA LEU A 637 -13.00 31.51 0.51
C LEU A 637 -12.67 32.88 1.13
N LYS A 638 -13.68 33.67 1.51
CA LYS A 638 -13.47 34.93 2.21
C LYS A 638 -12.78 34.76 3.56
N GLN A 639 -13.19 33.73 4.30
CA GLN A 639 -12.60 33.39 5.59
C GLN A 639 -11.20 32.83 5.45
N LEU A 640 -10.97 31.97 4.44
CA LEU A 640 -9.64 31.47 4.15
C LEU A 640 -8.67 32.63 3.95
N ARG A 641 -9.05 33.61 3.12
CA ARG A 641 -8.24 34.81 2.87
C ARG A 641 -8.02 35.65 4.14
N ALA A 642 -9.08 35.86 4.91
CA ALA A 642 -9.01 36.72 6.11
C ALA A 642 -8.28 36.07 7.29
N TRP A 643 -8.39 34.76 7.47
CA TRP A 643 -7.84 34.06 8.63
C TRP A 643 -6.42 33.57 8.41
N PHE A 644 -6.13 33.11 7.20
CA PHE A 644 -4.84 32.52 6.87
C PHE A 644 -3.97 33.46 6.03
N ASP A 645 -4.45 34.68 5.75
CA ASP A 645 -3.77 35.67 4.93
C ASP A 645 -3.34 35.14 3.55
N GLU A 646 -4.17 34.22 3.02
CA GLU A 646 -3.96 33.59 1.72
C GLU A 646 -4.87 34.27 0.69
N SER A 647 -4.33 35.27 0.01
CA SER A 647 -5.08 36.03 -1.01
C SER A 647 -5.14 35.33 -2.35
N ALA A 648 -4.26 34.36 -2.59
CA ALA A 648 -4.11 33.72 -3.89
C ALA A 648 -5.24 32.73 -4.18
N LEU A 649 -5.60 32.68 -5.45
CA LEU A 649 -6.43 31.61 -6.01
C LEU A 649 -5.54 30.49 -6.48
N THR A 650 -6.02 29.27 -6.37
CA THR A 650 -5.29 28.09 -6.86
C THR A 650 -6.08 27.32 -7.91
N VAL A 651 -7.39 27.53 -7.95
CA VAL A 651 -8.28 26.82 -8.88
C VAL A 651 -9.46 27.70 -9.27
N LEU A 652 -9.90 27.57 -10.54
CA LEU A 652 -11.14 28.13 -11.04
C LEU A 652 -12.01 26.99 -11.57
N GLN A 653 -13.30 27.04 -11.22
CA GLN A 653 -14.33 26.15 -11.75
C GLN A 653 -15.27 26.94 -12.64
N ILE A 654 -15.49 26.52 -13.87
CA ILE A 654 -16.23 27.22 -14.90
C ILE A 654 -17.47 26.41 -15.25
N THR A 655 -18.59 27.06 -15.27
CA THR A 655 -19.87 26.48 -15.73
C THR A 655 -20.24 27.11 -17.07
N ALA A 656 -20.59 26.27 -18.03
CA ALA A 656 -21.02 26.68 -19.36
C ALA A 656 -22.41 27.35 -19.33
N ALA A 657 -22.60 28.29 -20.22
CA ALA A 657 -23.95 28.85 -20.47
C ALA A 657 -24.84 27.78 -21.16
N PRO A 658 -26.15 27.80 -20.89
CA PRO A 658 -27.08 26.85 -21.53
C PRO A 658 -26.93 26.86 -23.06
N GLY A 659 -26.82 25.68 -23.65
CA GLY A 659 -26.64 25.49 -25.09
C GLY A 659 -25.21 25.66 -25.61
N THR A 660 -24.23 25.93 -24.76
CA THR A 660 -22.82 26.01 -25.16
C THR A 660 -22.23 24.59 -25.29
N ASP A 661 -21.49 24.35 -26.38
CA ASP A 661 -20.72 23.12 -26.56
C ASP A 661 -19.53 23.13 -25.60
N ARG A 662 -19.50 22.15 -24.70
CA ARG A 662 -18.48 22.02 -23.66
C ARG A 662 -17.07 21.87 -24.23
N HIS A 663 -16.93 21.16 -25.34
CA HIS A 663 -15.63 20.96 -25.96
C HIS A 663 -15.08 22.28 -26.54
N ARG A 664 -15.94 23.06 -27.20
CA ARG A 664 -15.57 24.37 -27.70
C ARG A 664 -15.24 25.35 -26.58
N LEU A 665 -15.98 25.29 -25.46
CA LEU A 665 -15.69 26.10 -24.29
C LEU A 665 -14.34 25.76 -23.70
N LEU A 666 -14.02 24.46 -23.56
CA LEU A 666 -12.72 23.98 -23.05
C LEU A 666 -11.57 24.54 -23.90
N GLU A 667 -11.67 24.48 -25.23
CA GLU A 667 -10.67 25.00 -26.15
C GLU A 667 -10.54 26.52 -26.07
N ALA A 668 -11.67 27.23 -25.99
CA ALA A 668 -11.69 28.70 -25.86
C ALA A 668 -11.02 29.15 -24.55
N VAL A 669 -11.32 28.49 -23.43
CA VAL A 669 -10.66 28.75 -22.14
C VAL A 669 -9.16 28.41 -22.21
N ARG A 670 -8.78 27.30 -22.86
CA ARG A 670 -7.38 26.93 -23.05
C ARG A 670 -6.58 27.95 -23.82
N GLN A 671 -7.20 28.59 -24.83
CA GLN A 671 -6.56 29.68 -25.60
C GLN A 671 -6.44 30.98 -24.82
N ALA A 672 -7.35 31.23 -23.89
CA ALA A 672 -7.36 32.45 -23.08
C ALA A 672 -6.40 32.38 -21.88
N VAL A 673 -6.05 31.15 -21.41
CA VAL A 673 -5.19 30.89 -20.26
C VAL A 673 -3.73 30.70 -20.71
N PRO A 674 -2.73 31.23 -19.99
CA PRO A 674 -1.30 31.05 -20.32
C PRO A 674 -0.92 29.56 -20.39
N ALA A 675 -0.06 29.21 -21.35
CA ALA A 675 0.27 27.82 -21.71
C ALA A 675 0.88 26.96 -20.56
N HIS A 676 1.39 27.58 -19.52
CA HIS A 676 1.95 26.89 -18.35
C HIS A 676 0.90 26.51 -17.29
N HIS A 677 -0.38 26.85 -17.49
CA HIS A 677 -1.48 26.43 -16.64
C HIS A 677 -2.25 25.28 -17.28
N TYR A 678 -2.88 24.49 -16.44
CA TYR A 678 -3.66 23.33 -16.86
C TYR A 678 -5.14 23.71 -16.98
N VAL A 679 -5.71 23.38 -18.14
CA VAL A 679 -7.14 23.55 -18.43
C VAL A 679 -7.71 22.19 -18.79
N TYR A 680 -8.64 21.70 -18.01
CA TYR A 680 -9.18 20.35 -18.12
C TYR A 680 -10.68 20.30 -17.79
N ASP A 681 -11.36 19.28 -18.23
CA ASP A 681 -12.79 19.09 -17.97
C ASP A 681 -13.06 18.38 -16.62
N GLY A 682 -14.31 18.34 -16.21
CA GLY A 682 -14.71 17.66 -14.98
C GLY A 682 -14.43 16.16 -14.96
N ALA A 683 -14.35 15.51 -16.14
CA ALA A 683 -14.00 14.10 -16.23
C ALA A 683 -12.51 13.87 -15.91
N ALA A 684 -11.64 14.74 -16.42
CA ALA A 684 -10.21 14.73 -16.09
C ALA A 684 -9.95 15.08 -14.62
N ALA A 685 -10.72 16.04 -14.06
CA ALA A 685 -10.68 16.36 -12.63
C ALA A 685 -11.03 15.12 -11.78
N LEU A 686 -12.11 14.42 -12.13
CA LEU A 686 -12.50 13.18 -11.45
C LEU A 686 -11.44 12.09 -11.58
N ALA A 687 -10.88 11.91 -12.77
CA ALA A 687 -9.82 10.94 -13.00
C ALA A 687 -8.56 11.26 -12.20
N GLY A 688 -8.19 12.54 -12.10
CA GLY A 688 -7.08 13.03 -11.29
C GLY A 688 -7.23 12.70 -9.80
N LEU A 689 -8.39 12.98 -9.23
CA LEU A 689 -8.70 12.64 -7.83
C LEU A 689 -8.69 11.13 -7.55
N GLN A 690 -8.98 10.31 -8.54
CA GLN A 690 -8.93 8.85 -8.44
C GLN A 690 -7.55 8.24 -8.74
N ALA A 691 -6.65 8.98 -9.36
CA ALA A 691 -5.35 8.50 -9.79
C ALA A 691 -4.52 7.84 -8.65
N PRO A 692 -4.44 8.41 -7.43
CA PRO A 692 -3.74 7.79 -6.31
C PRO A 692 -4.29 6.42 -5.93
N LEU A 693 -5.61 6.26 -5.95
CA LEU A 693 -6.28 5.00 -5.68
C LEU A 693 -5.98 3.95 -6.76
N HIS A 694 -6.13 4.32 -8.03
CA HIS A 694 -5.84 3.43 -9.15
C HIS A 694 -4.39 2.94 -9.15
N GLN A 695 -3.43 3.83 -8.89
CA GLN A 695 -2.01 3.45 -8.85
C GLN A 695 -1.68 2.55 -7.66
N SER A 696 -2.24 2.83 -6.48
CA SER A 696 -2.07 1.98 -5.30
C SER A 696 -2.66 0.58 -5.53
N MET A 697 -3.85 0.51 -6.12
CA MET A 697 -4.51 -0.75 -6.45
C MET A 697 -3.78 -1.52 -7.56
N PHE A 698 -3.19 -0.84 -8.53
CA PHE A 698 -2.41 -1.49 -9.59
C PHE A 698 -1.21 -2.26 -9.03
N ILE A 699 -0.47 -1.67 -8.10
CA ILE A 699 0.68 -2.33 -7.44
C ILE A 699 0.21 -3.53 -6.63
N ALA A 700 -0.85 -3.38 -5.84
CA ALA A 700 -1.43 -4.47 -5.08
C ALA A 700 -1.90 -5.60 -6.00
N ASN A 701 -2.66 -5.30 -7.04
CA ASN A 701 -3.18 -6.28 -7.99
C ASN A 701 -2.06 -7.00 -8.77
N ALA A 702 -0.96 -6.31 -9.11
CA ALA A 702 0.18 -6.93 -9.77
C ALA A 702 0.87 -7.98 -8.89
N VAL A 703 1.10 -7.67 -7.61
CA VAL A 703 1.69 -8.62 -6.65
C VAL A 703 0.78 -9.83 -6.45
N TRP A 704 -0.53 -9.59 -6.33
CA TRP A 704 -1.50 -10.66 -6.19
C TRP A 704 -1.66 -11.49 -7.47
N GLY A 705 -1.54 -10.89 -8.63
CA GLY A 705 -1.49 -11.63 -9.90
C GLY A 705 -0.34 -12.64 -9.92
N ILE A 706 0.81 -12.27 -9.38
CA ILE A 706 1.96 -13.19 -9.21
C ILE A 706 1.61 -14.31 -8.22
N ALA A 707 0.97 -13.99 -7.10
CA ALA A 707 0.54 -14.99 -6.11
C ALA A 707 -0.48 -15.97 -6.70
N ALA A 708 -1.46 -15.49 -7.46
CA ALA A 708 -2.43 -16.31 -8.18
C ALA A 708 -1.76 -17.23 -9.22
N LEU A 709 -0.77 -16.73 -9.95
CA LEU A 709 0.02 -17.54 -10.88
C LEU A 709 0.77 -18.66 -10.16
N VAL A 710 1.40 -18.36 -9.02
CA VAL A 710 2.10 -19.36 -8.21
C VAL A 710 1.12 -20.41 -7.67
N ALA A 711 -0.06 -20.01 -7.22
CA ALA A 711 -1.12 -20.92 -6.80
C ALA A 711 -1.59 -21.83 -7.97
N ALA A 712 -1.75 -21.28 -9.17
CA ALA A 712 -2.08 -22.04 -10.38
C ALA A 712 -0.99 -23.07 -10.73
N VAL A 713 0.30 -22.70 -10.63
CA VAL A 713 1.44 -23.61 -10.83
C VAL A 713 1.45 -24.72 -9.78
N ALA A 714 1.19 -24.38 -8.50
CA ALA A 714 1.09 -25.36 -7.43
C ALA A 714 -0.06 -26.36 -7.67
N LEU A 715 -1.21 -25.87 -8.11
CA LEU A 715 -2.37 -26.69 -8.48
C LEU A 715 -2.04 -27.63 -9.65
N PHE A 716 -1.44 -27.09 -10.73
CA PHE A 716 -0.99 -27.88 -11.86
C PHE A 716 -0.02 -29.00 -11.45
N ASN A 717 0.94 -28.70 -10.58
CA ASN A 717 1.89 -29.67 -10.06
C ASN A 717 1.18 -30.78 -9.24
N THR A 718 0.22 -30.41 -8.40
CA THR A 718 -0.58 -31.32 -7.59
C THR A 718 -1.42 -32.27 -8.47
N LEU A 719 -2.08 -31.75 -9.50
CA LEU A 719 -2.86 -32.55 -10.44
C LEU A 719 -1.96 -33.50 -11.25
N THR A 720 -0.78 -33.03 -11.67
CA THR A 720 0.21 -33.85 -12.39
C THR A 720 0.68 -35.02 -11.54
N LEU A 721 1.04 -34.75 -10.27
CA LEU A 721 1.47 -35.80 -9.33
C LEU A 721 0.34 -36.82 -9.09
N SER A 722 -0.90 -36.35 -8.92
CA SER A 722 -2.08 -37.18 -8.78
C SER A 722 -2.25 -38.21 -9.90
N VAL A 723 -1.98 -37.82 -11.14
CA VAL A 723 -2.07 -38.73 -12.31
C VAL A 723 -0.90 -39.69 -12.34
N LEU A 724 0.34 -39.21 -12.00
CA LEU A 724 1.53 -40.04 -12.01
C LEU A 724 1.48 -41.14 -10.93
N GLU A 725 0.98 -40.83 -9.74
CA GLU A 725 0.82 -41.81 -8.65
C GLU A 725 -0.14 -42.96 -9.01
N ARG A 726 -1.09 -42.71 -9.91
CA ARG A 726 -2.09 -43.70 -10.37
C ARG A 726 -1.78 -44.35 -11.70
N ARG A 727 -0.56 -44.16 -12.23
CA ARG A 727 -0.23 -44.71 -13.54
C ARG A 727 -0.48 -46.22 -13.63
N ARG A 728 -0.28 -46.99 -12.55
CA ARG A 728 -0.52 -48.43 -12.48
C ARG A 728 -2.04 -48.72 -12.52
N GLU A 729 -2.87 -48.00 -11.74
CA GLU A 729 -4.34 -48.17 -11.80
C GLU A 729 -4.90 -47.83 -13.18
N ILE A 730 -4.40 -46.74 -13.80
CA ILE A 730 -4.76 -46.33 -15.15
C ILE A 730 -4.29 -47.39 -16.17
N GLY A 731 -3.09 -47.99 -16.00
CA GLY A 731 -2.58 -49.06 -16.80
C GLY A 731 -3.46 -50.30 -16.74
N VAL A 732 -3.87 -50.72 -15.54
CA VAL A 732 -4.79 -51.87 -15.32
C VAL A 732 -6.17 -51.63 -15.96
N LEU A 733 -6.76 -50.41 -15.74
CA LEU A 733 -8.04 -50.07 -16.38
C LEU A 733 -7.96 -50.13 -17.91
N ARG A 734 -6.84 -49.67 -18.48
CA ARG A 734 -6.62 -49.72 -19.93
C ARG A 734 -6.39 -51.18 -20.44
N ALA A 735 -5.70 -51.99 -19.64
CA ALA A 735 -5.54 -53.40 -19.95
C ALA A 735 -6.87 -54.16 -19.92
N MET A 736 -7.82 -53.74 -19.07
CA MET A 736 -9.21 -54.26 -19.03
C MET A 736 -10.11 -53.68 -20.13
N GLY A 737 -9.57 -52.89 -21.08
CA GLY A 737 -10.32 -52.36 -22.24
C GLY A 737 -10.84 -50.93 -22.09
N ALA A 738 -10.46 -50.20 -21.04
CA ALA A 738 -10.85 -48.79 -20.92
C ALA A 738 -10.21 -47.94 -22.03
N GLY A 739 -11.06 -47.33 -22.87
CA GLY A 739 -10.62 -46.48 -23.99
C GLY A 739 -9.86 -45.22 -23.53
N ARG A 740 -9.08 -44.63 -24.43
CA ARG A 740 -8.30 -43.41 -24.17
C ARG A 740 -9.18 -42.26 -23.71
N TRP A 741 -10.34 -42.09 -24.33
CA TRP A 741 -11.30 -41.03 -23.96
C TRP A 741 -11.92 -41.22 -22.58
N PHE A 742 -12.16 -42.44 -22.17
CA PHE A 742 -12.62 -42.76 -20.84
C PHE A 742 -11.63 -42.28 -19.75
N THR A 743 -10.33 -42.51 -19.96
CA THR A 743 -9.27 -42.06 -19.04
C THR A 743 -9.21 -40.55 -18.96
N VAL A 744 -9.29 -39.85 -20.10
CA VAL A 744 -9.32 -38.37 -20.13
C VAL A 744 -10.54 -37.83 -19.39
N ARG A 745 -11.74 -38.38 -19.69
CA ARG A 745 -12.99 -37.98 -19.01
C ARG A 745 -12.94 -38.18 -17.50
N MET A 746 -12.36 -39.28 -17.06
CA MET A 746 -12.18 -39.59 -15.64
C MET A 746 -11.32 -38.51 -14.95
N VAL A 747 -10.18 -38.14 -15.52
CA VAL A 747 -9.28 -37.12 -14.96
C VAL A 747 -9.91 -35.73 -15.00
N LEU A 748 -10.59 -35.39 -16.10
CA LEU A 748 -11.27 -34.11 -16.24
C LEU A 748 -12.47 -33.98 -15.30
N ALA A 749 -13.22 -35.08 -15.06
CA ALA A 749 -14.33 -35.06 -14.10
C ALA A 749 -13.84 -34.88 -12.64
N GLU A 750 -12.70 -35.47 -12.29
CA GLU A 750 -12.03 -35.21 -10.99
C GLU A 750 -11.64 -33.71 -10.85
N ALA A 751 -10.99 -33.15 -11.89
CA ALA A 751 -10.57 -31.75 -11.92
C ALA A 751 -11.76 -30.79 -11.91
N ALA A 752 -12.85 -31.11 -12.64
CA ALA A 752 -14.09 -30.34 -12.61
C ALA A 752 -14.73 -30.35 -11.22
N GLY A 753 -14.78 -31.52 -10.57
CA GLY A 753 -15.29 -31.64 -9.20
C GLY A 753 -14.50 -30.77 -8.21
N ILE A 754 -13.17 -30.80 -8.28
CA ILE A 754 -12.27 -29.97 -7.47
C ILE A 754 -12.49 -28.47 -7.76
N GLY A 755 -12.53 -28.11 -9.05
CA GLY A 755 -12.70 -26.72 -9.48
C GLY A 755 -14.05 -26.14 -9.08
N VAL A 756 -15.15 -26.90 -9.27
CA VAL A 756 -16.51 -26.44 -8.93
C VAL A 756 -16.65 -26.28 -7.42
N VAL A 757 -16.28 -27.30 -6.63
CA VAL A 757 -16.44 -27.20 -5.16
C VAL A 757 -15.50 -26.17 -4.55
N GLY A 758 -14.22 -26.12 -4.99
CA GLY A 758 -13.27 -25.11 -4.56
C GLY A 758 -13.67 -23.71 -4.98
N GLY A 759 -14.16 -23.57 -6.23
CA GLY A 759 -14.64 -22.30 -6.77
C GLY A 759 -15.88 -21.77 -6.08
N VAL A 760 -16.90 -22.62 -5.84
CA VAL A 760 -18.13 -22.22 -5.14
C VAL A 760 -17.87 -21.87 -3.67
N CYS A 761 -17.13 -22.71 -2.95
CA CYS A 761 -16.76 -22.43 -1.57
C CYS A 761 -15.88 -21.15 -1.50
N GLY A 762 -14.93 -21.01 -2.40
CA GLY A 762 -14.08 -19.84 -2.49
C GLY A 762 -14.85 -18.55 -2.84
N LEU A 763 -15.88 -18.65 -3.69
CA LEU A 763 -16.79 -17.55 -3.98
C LEU A 763 -17.57 -17.10 -2.74
N VAL A 764 -18.15 -18.06 -2.01
CA VAL A 764 -18.96 -17.75 -0.81
C VAL A 764 -18.09 -17.11 0.26
N PHE A 765 -16.94 -17.68 0.58
CA PHE A 765 -16.02 -17.12 1.56
C PHE A 765 -15.44 -15.80 1.09
N GLY A 766 -15.01 -15.70 -0.17
CA GLY A 766 -14.50 -14.46 -0.73
C GLY A 766 -15.50 -13.29 -0.71
N LEU A 767 -16.80 -13.57 -0.88
CA LEU A 767 -17.86 -12.56 -0.73
C LEU A 767 -18.04 -12.13 0.74
N VAL A 768 -17.93 -13.05 1.68
CA VAL A 768 -17.95 -12.73 3.11
C VAL A 768 -16.76 -11.88 3.52
N ASP A 769 -15.57 -12.23 3.04
CA ASP A 769 -14.34 -11.47 3.26
C ASP A 769 -14.44 -10.08 2.63
N GLN A 770 -14.91 -9.98 1.38
CA GLN A 770 -15.11 -8.70 0.69
C GLN A 770 -16.08 -7.81 1.47
N TRP A 771 -17.20 -8.36 1.93
CA TRP A 771 -18.16 -7.63 2.76
C TRP A 771 -17.53 -7.13 4.07
N LEU A 772 -16.83 -8.01 4.79
CA LEU A 772 -16.17 -7.64 6.05
C LEU A 772 -15.08 -6.58 5.82
N TYR A 773 -14.34 -6.71 4.74
CA TYR A 773 -13.33 -5.72 4.35
C TYR A 773 -13.97 -4.36 4.04
N SER A 774 -15.11 -4.33 3.34
CA SER A 774 -15.85 -3.09 3.05
C SER A 774 -16.28 -2.40 4.34
N VAL A 775 -16.81 -3.17 5.31
CA VAL A 775 -17.17 -2.63 6.64
C VAL A 775 -15.96 -2.13 7.41
N ALA A 776 -14.86 -2.92 7.42
CA ALA A 776 -13.63 -2.55 8.13
C ALA A 776 -12.96 -1.31 7.51
N SER A 777 -13.02 -1.17 6.19
CA SER A 777 -12.39 -0.03 5.49
C SER A 777 -13.17 1.27 5.66
N ALA A 778 -14.47 1.24 5.92
CA ALA A 778 -15.26 2.44 6.20
C ALA A 778 -14.69 3.21 7.40
N ASP A 779 -14.36 2.51 8.48
CA ASP A 779 -13.81 3.12 9.70
C ASP A 779 -12.38 3.67 9.52
N ILE A 780 -11.63 3.11 8.58
CA ILE A 780 -10.22 3.44 8.38
C ILE A 780 -10.04 4.48 7.29
N MET A 781 -10.82 4.34 6.20
CA MET A 781 -10.82 5.28 5.09
C MET A 781 -11.68 6.51 5.33
N ASN A 782 -12.52 6.46 6.39
CA ASN A 782 -13.45 7.52 6.77
C ASN A 782 -14.42 7.94 5.64
N PHE A 783 -14.72 7.01 4.76
CA PHE A 783 -15.85 7.08 3.84
C PHE A 783 -16.46 5.69 3.67
N ASP A 784 -17.75 5.64 3.44
CA ASP A 784 -18.49 4.40 3.30
C ASP A 784 -18.08 3.68 2.01
N VAL A 785 -17.37 2.56 2.18
CA VAL A 785 -17.11 1.63 1.08
C VAL A 785 -18.32 0.71 0.96
N THR A 786 -19.16 0.99 -0.04
CA THR A 786 -20.36 0.17 -0.28
C THR A 786 -19.98 -1.17 -0.90
N PHE A 787 -20.34 -2.26 -0.22
CA PHE A 787 -20.25 -3.61 -0.75
C PHE A 787 -21.17 -3.75 -1.97
N ARG A 788 -20.60 -3.95 -3.14
CA ARG A 788 -21.32 -4.14 -4.43
C ARG A 788 -20.71 -5.30 -5.18
N PRO A 789 -21.10 -6.54 -4.88
CA PRO A 789 -20.58 -7.69 -5.59
C PRO A 789 -21.02 -7.63 -7.05
N GLY A 790 -20.10 -7.25 -7.91
CA GLY A 790 -20.29 -7.27 -9.37
C GLY A 790 -20.21 -8.70 -9.93
N PRO A 791 -20.13 -8.89 -11.25
CA PRO A 791 -19.97 -10.20 -11.86
C PRO A 791 -18.59 -10.83 -11.65
N MET A 792 -17.59 -10.04 -11.22
CA MET A 792 -16.19 -10.46 -11.09
C MET A 792 -15.98 -11.68 -10.18
N PRO A 793 -16.60 -11.78 -8.98
CA PRO A 793 -16.50 -12.96 -8.14
C PRO A 793 -16.93 -14.27 -8.85
N ALA A 794 -18.02 -14.22 -9.62
CA ALA A 794 -18.47 -15.35 -10.41
C ALA A 794 -17.50 -15.70 -11.55
N VAL A 795 -16.91 -14.70 -12.21
CA VAL A 795 -15.86 -14.88 -13.22
C VAL A 795 -14.63 -15.53 -12.61
N CYS A 796 -14.21 -15.13 -11.39
CA CYS A 796 -13.09 -15.74 -10.68
C CYS A 796 -13.36 -17.22 -10.35
N ALA A 797 -14.56 -17.55 -9.88
CA ALA A 797 -14.96 -18.93 -9.61
C ALA A 797 -14.97 -19.78 -10.89
N ALA A 798 -15.53 -19.27 -11.98
CA ALA A 798 -15.50 -19.92 -13.28
C ALA A 798 -14.07 -20.08 -13.82
N GLY A 799 -13.24 -19.06 -13.66
CA GLY A 799 -11.82 -19.07 -13.98
C GLY A 799 -11.05 -20.17 -13.23
N ALA A 800 -11.36 -20.39 -11.95
CA ALA A 800 -10.77 -21.47 -11.16
C ALA A 800 -11.13 -22.86 -11.73
N VAL A 801 -12.38 -23.06 -12.14
CA VAL A 801 -12.80 -24.29 -12.82
C VAL A 801 -12.01 -24.49 -14.11
N LEU A 802 -11.88 -23.42 -14.90
CA LEU A 802 -11.11 -23.46 -16.16
C LEU A 802 -9.62 -23.79 -15.89
N VAL A 803 -9.00 -23.18 -14.90
CA VAL A 803 -7.60 -23.45 -14.49
C VAL A 803 -7.44 -24.90 -14.06
N CYS A 804 -8.39 -25.46 -13.28
CA CYS A 804 -8.39 -26.86 -12.89
C CYS A 804 -8.47 -27.78 -14.10
N LEU A 805 -9.36 -27.51 -15.06
CA LEU A 805 -9.53 -28.31 -16.28
C LEU A 805 -8.28 -28.22 -17.18
N LEU A 806 -7.75 -27.02 -17.41
CA LEU A 806 -6.52 -26.84 -18.20
C LEU A 806 -5.31 -27.49 -17.51
N GLY A 807 -5.20 -27.33 -16.19
CA GLY A 807 -4.16 -27.96 -15.38
C GLY A 807 -4.20 -29.49 -15.43
N ALA A 808 -5.40 -30.09 -15.54
CA ALA A 808 -5.57 -31.53 -15.67
C ALA A 808 -5.39 -32.06 -17.10
N LEU A 809 -5.50 -31.22 -18.12
CA LEU A 809 -5.51 -31.64 -19.53
C LEU A 809 -4.16 -32.24 -19.96
N LEU A 810 -3.04 -31.62 -19.59
CA LEU A 810 -1.71 -32.09 -19.90
C LEU A 810 -1.40 -33.44 -19.22
N PRO A 811 -1.62 -33.61 -17.89
CA PRO A 811 -1.49 -34.90 -17.24
C PRO A 811 -2.41 -35.98 -17.83
N ALA A 812 -3.66 -35.62 -18.14
CA ALA A 812 -4.60 -36.53 -18.75
C ALA A 812 -4.12 -37.04 -20.13
N ARG A 813 -3.59 -36.15 -20.97
CA ARG A 813 -3.00 -36.52 -22.26
C ARG A 813 -1.76 -37.39 -22.11
N ARG A 814 -0.93 -37.19 -21.11
CA ARG A 814 0.23 -38.03 -20.79
C ARG A 814 -0.20 -39.40 -20.30
N ALA A 815 -1.22 -39.46 -19.45
CA ALA A 815 -1.77 -40.74 -18.96
C ALA A 815 -2.28 -41.65 -20.09
N VAL A 816 -2.87 -41.05 -21.11
CA VAL A 816 -3.34 -41.77 -22.33
C VAL A 816 -2.19 -42.33 -23.19
N ARG A 817 -1.04 -41.69 -23.17
CA ARG A 817 0.16 -42.10 -23.94
C ARG A 817 1.04 -43.10 -23.21
N LEU A 818 0.74 -43.45 -21.93
CA LEU A 818 1.51 -44.44 -21.19
C LEU A 818 1.48 -45.79 -21.88
N ASN A 819 2.62 -46.46 -22.00
CA ASN A 819 2.72 -47.82 -22.43
C ASN A 819 2.13 -48.75 -21.32
N ILE A 820 1.15 -49.58 -21.68
CA ILE A 820 0.44 -50.43 -20.71
C ILE A 820 1.41 -51.41 -20.03
N ILE A 821 2.36 -51.95 -20.82
CA ILE A 821 3.36 -52.89 -20.33
C ILE A 821 4.29 -52.23 -19.31
N GLU A 822 4.80 -51.02 -19.60
CA GLU A 822 5.64 -50.25 -18.67
C GLU A 822 4.88 -49.78 -17.43
N ALA A 823 3.56 -49.52 -17.56
CA ALA A 823 2.74 -49.09 -16.44
C ALA A 823 2.45 -50.21 -15.42
N ILE A 824 2.42 -51.47 -15.87
CA ILE A 824 2.13 -52.64 -15.03
C ILE A 824 3.42 -53.33 -14.56
N GLY A 825 4.52 -53.27 -15.35
CA GLY A 825 5.76 -54.02 -15.16
C GLY A 825 6.83 -53.30 -14.35
N VAL A 826 6.55 -52.18 -13.67
CA VAL A 826 7.51 -51.50 -12.79
C VAL A 826 7.38 -52.10 -11.39
N GLU A 827 8.28 -53.01 -11.06
CA GLU A 827 8.68 -53.34 -9.69
C GLU A 827 9.56 -52.25 -9.05
#